data_36d9b45a1476f9dc2630eedea57e4f32
#
_entry.id   36d9b45a1476f9dc2630eedea57e4f32
#
_cell.length_a   1.000
_cell.length_b   1.000
_cell.length_c   1.000
_cell.angle_alpha   90.00
_cell.angle_beta   90.00
_cell.angle_gamma   90.00
#
_symmetry.space_group_name_H-M   'P 1'
#
loop_
_entity.id
_entity.type
_entity.pdbx_description
1 polymer ?
#
loop_
_entity_poly.entity_id
_entity_poly.type
_entity_poly.pdbx_seq_one_letter_code
_entity_poly.pdbx_strand_id
1 'polypeptide(L)'
;MVVTTAMQLDNILAKVFGTKNEREVKAMRPMVAAIGDLEPELQQLSDADLAQKTVQFKERLANGESLDDLMIEAFAVCREAGRRVLNMRHFDVQLIGGAVLHRGRIAEMKTGEGKTLVATLPVYLNGLAGNGVHVVTVNDYLARRDSEWMGRIYKFLGLSVGVIVHDLDDMERKDAYNADITYGTNNELGFDYLRDNMKFRLEDCVQRGHHFAIVDEVDSILIDEARTPLIISGPSEESTDKYYKINRIIPKLIRGEVIEGKEPGEKYTTGDYTVDEKHRSAALTEEGVFKVEKLLGLANLYDAQNIEINHHVQQALKAHVLFHRDKDYLVQDGQVVIVDEFTGRIMPGRRWSDGLHQAIEAKEAVKIERENQTLATITFQNYFRLYKKLGGMTGTAETEAAEFQKIYNLDVVVIPTNRNMQRKEFQDVVYRTEVEKFRNAAKEIKELNDRGQPVLVGTVSVEKSERLSGILKRMGVEHEVLNAKNHEREAFIIAQAGRKGAVTVSTNMAGRGTDILLGGNAEFIAKEEFRKRNLDPDQMQTAAVGTVEREEWDRALSKYKKETDSEHDEVVNLGGLHVLGTERHESRRIDNQLRGRAGRQGDPGSSRFYLSLQDDLMRIFGGERMQNLMLRLGMEEDVPIESKLITKRIAAAQKAVEAQNFASRKHILEYDDVMNKQRQAVYGLRNQLLSGADQRDRIMEIVRGIVGSFIDIRCPEKMHASEWDLTALQSDVLTQFGAKINPTELLQMNRAEMEDAIVDQLEARYKEKEELISPAIMRDAERMIMLNVIDNQWKDHLLSMDHLKEGIGLRGYGQKDPLIEYKKESFVLFQDMMDRIEDESIRYLFFLQVTTGPEFGEGGGDGDGRPPVGGGRPRPVLPFNPEEEDEYDEEDDDDEAVAVSADQRRDAQLSVQDFTRNIHRKKDKEMAELNFVGGAAASAQKKQAISNKKAGRNDPCPCGSGKKYKKCCGA
;
A
#
# COMPACT_ATOMS: atom_id res chain seq x y z
N MET A 1 30.50 -12.70 -29.65
CA MET A 1 30.57 -12.16 -31.04
C MET A 1 29.16 -11.94 -31.62
N VAL A 2 28.22 -12.86 -31.58
CA VAL A 2 26.87 -12.69 -32.17
C VAL A 2 26.07 -11.55 -31.48
N VAL A 3 26.13 -11.42 -30.16
CA VAL A 3 25.41 -10.35 -29.41
C VAL A 3 25.98 -8.96 -29.71
N THR A 4 27.30 -8.85 -29.90
CA THR A 4 27.95 -7.56 -30.23
C THR A 4 27.61 -7.09 -31.64
N THR A 5 27.44 -8.03 -32.57
CA THR A 5 27.08 -7.72 -33.97
C THR A 5 25.60 -7.32 -34.08
N ALA A 6 24.70 -7.96 -33.31
CA ALA A 6 23.30 -7.57 -33.27
C ALA A 6 23.11 -6.15 -32.68
N MET A 7 23.78 -5.81 -31.57
CA MET A 7 23.78 -4.45 -31.02
C MET A 7 24.35 -3.38 -31.97
N GLN A 8 25.33 -3.73 -32.81
CA GLN A 8 25.85 -2.80 -33.82
C GLN A 8 24.87 -2.59 -34.98
N LEU A 9 24.18 -3.65 -35.40
CA LEU A 9 23.15 -3.57 -36.43
C LEU A 9 21.94 -2.75 -35.95
N ASP A 10 21.48 -2.97 -34.72
CA ASP A 10 20.40 -2.19 -34.12
C ASP A 10 20.75 -0.69 -34.03
N ASN A 11 21.98 -0.35 -33.67
CA ASN A 11 22.45 1.02 -33.65
C ASN A 11 22.52 1.68 -35.04
N ILE A 12 22.85 0.92 -36.09
CA ILE A 12 22.86 1.41 -37.47
C ILE A 12 21.42 1.58 -37.98
N LEU A 13 20.55 0.60 -37.74
CA LEU A 13 19.14 0.68 -38.08
C LEU A 13 18.44 1.83 -37.37
N ALA A 14 18.73 2.04 -36.08
CA ALA A 14 18.19 3.15 -35.30
C ALA A 14 18.63 4.53 -35.84
N LYS A 15 19.84 4.65 -36.39
CA LYS A 15 20.30 5.90 -37.03
C LYS A 15 19.62 6.18 -38.36
N VAL A 16 19.18 5.16 -39.09
CA VAL A 16 18.56 5.30 -40.42
C VAL A 16 17.04 5.42 -40.32
N PHE A 17 16.42 4.61 -39.49
CA PHE A 17 14.95 4.51 -39.37
C PHE A 17 14.38 5.16 -38.11
N GLY A 18 15.22 5.75 -37.27
CA GLY A 18 14.86 6.21 -35.94
C GLY A 18 14.64 5.08 -34.94
N THR A 19 14.68 5.41 -33.64
CA THR A 19 14.35 4.49 -32.56
C THR A 19 12.85 4.12 -32.58
N LYS A 20 12.44 3.02 -31.91
CA LYS A 20 11.02 2.67 -31.72
C LYS A 20 10.26 3.89 -31.17
N ASN A 21 10.82 4.55 -30.16
CA ASN A 21 10.24 5.71 -29.52
C ASN A 21 10.04 6.91 -30.48
N GLU A 22 11.07 7.26 -31.27
CA GLU A 22 10.96 8.36 -32.25
C GLU A 22 9.89 8.11 -33.31
N ARG A 23 9.74 6.86 -33.76
CA ARG A 23 8.70 6.48 -34.73
C ARG A 23 7.31 6.61 -34.13
N GLU A 24 7.12 6.19 -32.86
CA GLU A 24 5.85 6.31 -32.15
C GLU A 24 5.46 7.78 -31.94
N VAL A 25 6.39 8.60 -31.46
CA VAL A 25 6.17 10.05 -31.30
C VAL A 25 5.85 10.72 -32.66
N LYS A 26 6.55 10.32 -33.70
CA LYS A 26 6.29 10.85 -35.07
C LYS A 26 4.90 10.44 -35.57
N ALA A 27 4.45 9.23 -35.28
CA ALA A 27 3.12 8.76 -35.69
C ALA A 27 1.96 9.50 -34.99
N MET A 28 2.22 10.15 -33.85
CA MET A 28 1.21 10.96 -33.13
C MET A 28 1.13 12.41 -33.58
N ARG A 29 2.10 12.93 -34.38
CA ARG A 29 2.11 14.32 -34.87
C ARG A 29 0.89 14.70 -35.70
N PRO A 30 0.34 13.86 -36.61
CA PRO A 30 -0.88 14.19 -37.33
C PRO A 30 -2.10 14.45 -36.44
N MET A 31 -2.24 13.66 -35.34
CA MET A 31 -3.25 13.88 -34.31
C MET A 31 -3.09 15.26 -33.65
N VAL A 32 -1.85 15.64 -33.28
CA VAL A 32 -1.55 16.94 -32.68
C VAL A 32 -1.92 18.07 -33.63
N ALA A 33 -1.64 17.94 -34.94
CA ALA A 33 -2.02 18.93 -35.95
C ALA A 33 -3.55 19.05 -36.03
N ALA A 34 -4.28 17.91 -36.09
CA ALA A 34 -5.74 17.93 -36.13
C ALA A 34 -6.37 18.58 -34.88
N ILE A 35 -5.79 18.37 -33.68
CA ILE A 35 -6.22 19.06 -32.46
C ILE A 35 -5.98 20.59 -32.59
N GLY A 36 -4.85 20.99 -33.17
CA GLY A 36 -4.53 22.40 -33.43
C GLY A 36 -5.49 23.07 -34.42
N ASP A 37 -5.91 22.33 -35.45
CA ASP A 37 -6.84 22.84 -36.46
C ASP A 37 -8.24 23.14 -35.91
N LEU A 38 -8.67 22.46 -34.81
CA LEU A 38 -9.94 22.73 -34.13
C LEU A 38 -9.90 23.91 -33.16
N GLU A 39 -8.72 24.38 -32.76
CA GLU A 39 -8.56 25.42 -31.75
C GLU A 39 -9.23 26.74 -32.10
N PRO A 40 -9.12 27.29 -33.36
CA PRO A 40 -9.77 28.55 -33.71
C PRO A 40 -11.30 28.52 -33.63
N GLU A 41 -11.93 27.39 -33.92
CA GLU A 41 -13.38 27.21 -33.79
C GLU A 41 -13.80 27.18 -32.33
N LEU A 42 -13.10 26.41 -31.50
CA LEU A 42 -13.40 26.28 -30.06
C LEU A 42 -13.19 27.60 -29.30
N GLN A 43 -12.26 28.43 -29.72
CA GLN A 43 -12.04 29.76 -29.14
C GLN A 43 -13.22 30.71 -29.31
N GLN A 44 -14.05 30.53 -30.35
CA GLN A 44 -15.22 31.35 -30.61
C GLN A 44 -16.47 30.93 -29.82
N LEU A 45 -16.46 29.70 -29.25
CA LEU A 45 -17.58 29.19 -28.45
C LEU A 45 -17.69 29.92 -27.11
N SER A 46 -18.90 30.12 -26.63
CA SER A 46 -19.13 30.55 -25.25
C SER A 46 -18.71 29.48 -24.25
N ASP A 47 -18.56 29.85 -22.97
CA ASP A 47 -18.23 28.90 -21.92
C ASP A 47 -19.30 27.81 -21.77
N ALA A 48 -20.58 28.20 -21.93
CA ALA A 48 -21.69 27.28 -21.90
C ALA A 48 -21.67 26.29 -23.09
N ASP A 49 -21.36 26.77 -24.30
CA ASP A 49 -21.31 25.93 -25.49
C ASP A 49 -20.11 24.95 -25.40
N LEU A 50 -18.99 25.40 -24.84
CA LEU A 50 -17.83 24.56 -24.65
C LEU A 50 -18.12 23.44 -23.61
N ALA A 51 -18.80 23.77 -22.52
CA ALA A 51 -19.22 22.78 -21.54
C ALA A 51 -20.26 21.79 -22.10
N GLN A 52 -21.17 22.26 -23.00
CA GLN A 52 -22.15 21.43 -23.67
C GLN A 52 -21.54 20.36 -24.58
N LYS A 53 -20.29 20.55 -25.05
CA LYS A 53 -19.57 19.51 -25.80
C LYS A 53 -19.44 18.21 -25.01
N THR A 54 -19.30 18.28 -23.69
CA THR A 54 -19.26 17.08 -22.82
C THR A 54 -20.54 16.27 -22.91
N VAL A 55 -21.69 16.92 -22.93
CA VAL A 55 -22.98 16.22 -23.06
C VAL A 55 -23.08 15.55 -24.43
N GLN A 56 -22.67 16.27 -25.50
CA GLN A 56 -22.64 15.71 -26.86
C GLN A 56 -21.71 14.49 -26.97
N PHE A 57 -20.55 14.53 -26.33
CA PHE A 57 -19.64 13.37 -26.31
C PHE A 57 -20.22 12.19 -25.55
N LYS A 58 -20.88 12.41 -24.40
CA LYS A 58 -21.58 11.35 -23.67
C LYS A 58 -22.68 10.72 -24.49
N GLU A 59 -23.45 11.51 -25.26
CA GLU A 59 -24.48 11.02 -26.18
C GLU A 59 -23.89 10.19 -27.32
N ARG A 60 -22.77 10.64 -27.92
CA ARG A 60 -22.08 9.91 -29.00
C ARG A 60 -21.53 8.56 -28.49
N LEU A 61 -20.96 8.53 -27.27
CA LEU A 61 -20.53 7.28 -26.63
C LEU A 61 -21.72 6.34 -26.39
N ALA A 62 -22.87 6.86 -25.92
CA ALA A 62 -24.09 6.06 -25.74
C ALA A 62 -24.61 5.47 -27.05
N ASN A 63 -24.37 6.16 -28.18
CA ASN A 63 -24.71 5.71 -29.52
C ASN A 63 -23.69 4.74 -30.15
N GLY A 64 -22.63 4.34 -29.39
CA GLY A 64 -21.67 3.32 -29.77
C GLY A 64 -20.36 3.84 -30.39
N GLU A 65 -20.09 5.15 -30.40
CA GLU A 65 -18.81 5.69 -30.80
C GLU A 65 -17.73 5.39 -29.74
N SER A 66 -16.48 5.16 -30.15
CA SER A 66 -15.43 4.82 -29.21
C SER A 66 -14.75 6.06 -28.62
N LEU A 67 -14.07 5.89 -27.46
CA LEU A 67 -13.24 6.94 -26.87
C LEU A 67 -12.09 7.36 -27.80
N ASP A 68 -11.56 6.44 -28.60
CA ASP A 68 -10.48 6.74 -29.56
C ASP A 68 -10.97 7.66 -30.68
N ASP A 69 -12.19 7.52 -31.14
CA ASP A 69 -12.80 8.39 -32.16
C ASP A 69 -13.02 9.80 -31.63
N LEU A 70 -13.41 9.92 -30.35
CA LEU A 70 -13.63 11.21 -29.70
C LEU A 70 -12.33 11.92 -29.26
N MET A 71 -11.20 11.22 -29.24
CA MET A 71 -9.94 11.71 -28.60
C MET A 71 -9.51 13.07 -29.14
N ILE A 72 -9.54 13.30 -30.45
CA ILE A 72 -9.07 14.55 -31.07
C ILE A 72 -9.92 15.73 -30.60
N GLU A 73 -11.25 15.59 -30.68
CA GLU A 73 -12.19 16.64 -30.29
C GLU A 73 -12.15 16.89 -28.77
N ALA A 74 -12.16 15.84 -27.97
CA ALA A 74 -12.12 15.93 -26.52
C ALA A 74 -10.82 16.57 -26.01
N PHE A 75 -9.66 16.24 -26.61
CA PHE A 75 -8.38 16.88 -26.28
C PHE A 75 -8.37 18.36 -26.66
N ALA A 76 -8.96 18.72 -27.82
CA ALA A 76 -9.09 20.12 -28.22
C ALA A 76 -9.97 20.92 -27.24
N VAL A 77 -11.11 20.37 -26.82
CA VAL A 77 -12.01 20.96 -25.81
C VAL A 77 -11.30 21.11 -24.47
N CYS A 78 -10.60 20.08 -23.99
CA CYS A 78 -9.83 20.11 -22.73
C CYS A 78 -8.68 21.13 -22.81
N ARG A 79 -7.98 21.24 -23.94
CA ARG A 79 -6.92 22.24 -24.19
C ARG A 79 -7.46 23.67 -24.05
N GLU A 80 -8.61 23.96 -24.68
CA GLU A 80 -9.25 25.26 -24.61
C GLU A 80 -9.79 25.58 -23.20
N ALA A 81 -10.38 24.59 -22.51
CA ALA A 81 -10.81 24.75 -21.13
C ALA A 81 -9.62 25.06 -20.21
N GLY A 82 -8.48 24.37 -20.36
CA GLY A 82 -7.26 24.65 -19.63
C GLY A 82 -6.74 26.07 -19.84
N ARG A 83 -6.83 26.59 -21.08
CA ARG A 83 -6.48 27.98 -21.41
C ARG A 83 -7.40 28.97 -20.70
N ARG A 84 -8.72 28.74 -20.72
CA ARG A 84 -9.69 29.68 -20.13
C ARG A 84 -9.64 29.67 -18.61
N VAL A 85 -9.65 28.47 -18.00
CA VAL A 85 -9.83 28.31 -16.55
C VAL A 85 -8.53 28.52 -15.77
N LEU A 86 -7.39 28.02 -16.30
CA LEU A 86 -6.10 28.05 -15.63
C LEU A 86 -5.09 29.00 -16.27
N ASN A 87 -5.43 29.60 -17.42
CA ASN A 87 -4.49 30.32 -18.29
C ASN A 87 -3.30 29.43 -18.71
N MET A 88 -3.53 28.13 -18.85
CA MET A 88 -2.54 27.12 -19.22
C MET A 88 -2.97 26.39 -20.48
N ARG A 89 -2.38 26.74 -21.61
CA ARG A 89 -2.57 26.05 -22.89
C ARG A 89 -1.61 24.85 -22.95
N HIS A 90 -2.11 23.65 -23.18
CA HIS A 90 -1.27 22.47 -23.37
C HIS A 90 -0.33 22.65 -24.58
N PHE A 91 0.94 22.31 -24.38
CA PHE A 91 1.92 22.24 -25.46
C PHE A 91 1.70 21.01 -26.33
N ASP A 92 2.22 21.03 -27.55
CA ASP A 92 2.06 19.90 -28.48
C ASP A 92 2.68 18.58 -27.96
N VAL A 93 3.81 18.67 -27.28
CA VAL A 93 4.42 17.51 -26.60
C VAL A 93 3.54 16.95 -25.47
N GLN A 94 2.76 17.81 -24.82
CA GLN A 94 1.81 17.40 -23.77
C GLN A 94 0.59 16.68 -24.35
N LEU A 95 0.13 17.05 -25.55
CA LEU A 95 -0.92 16.29 -26.26
C LEU A 95 -0.45 14.88 -26.60
N ILE A 96 0.81 14.71 -27.02
CA ILE A 96 1.41 13.38 -27.23
C ILE A 96 1.42 12.59 -25.93
N GLY A 97 1.81 13.23 -24.81
CA GLY A 97 1.79 12.61 -23.49
C GLY A 97 0.39 12.13 -23.09
N GLY A 98 -0.62 12.95 -23.29
CA GLY A 98 -2.01 12.60 -23.04
C GLY A 98 -2.49 11.38 -23.85
N ALA A 99 -2.12 11.30 -25.13
CA ALA A 99 -2.44 10.17 -26.00
C ALA A 99 -1.73 8.87 -25.57
N VAL A 100 -0.48 8.96 -25.12
CA VAL A 100 0.27 7.83 -24.57
C VAL A 100 -0.43 7.27 -23.32
N LEU A 101 -0.82 8.15 -22.40
CA LEU A 101 -1.54 7.78 -21.18
C LEU A 101 -2.92 7.17 -21.50
N HIS A 102 -3.66 7.76 -22.45
CA HIS A 102 -4.96 7.21 -22.87
C HIS A 102 -4.84 5.78 -23.42
N ARG A 103 -3.75 5.47 -24.10
CA ARG A 103 -3.47 4.12 -24.63
C ARG A 103 -2.99 3.11 -23.58
N GLY A 104 -3.02 3.46 -22.30
CA GLY A 104 -2.56 2.58 -21.23
C GLY A 104 -1.07 2.32 -21.24
N ARG A 105 -0.26 3.37 -21.42
CA ARG A 105 1.20 3.31 -21.45
C ARG A 105 1.82 4.30 -20.48
N ILE A 106 3.13 4.22 -20.29
CA ILE A 106 3.89 5.16 -19.47
C ILE A 106 4.42 6.30 -20.35
N ALA A 107 4.03 7.52 -20.00
CA ALA A 107 4.58 8.74 -20.59
C ALA A 107 5.80 9.19 -19.76
N GLU A 108 7.02 8.97 -20.26
CA GLU A 108 8.19 9.57 -19.64
C GLU A 108 8.34 11.01 -20.14
N MET A 109 8.06 11.97 -19.25
CA MET A 109 8.26 13.40 -19.49
C MET A 109 9.20 13.95 -18.45
N LYS A 110 10.22 14.66 -18.85
CA LYS A 110 11.21 15.23 -17.92
C LYS A 110 10.53 16.10 -16.86
N THR A 111 11.13 16.13 -15.68
CA THR A 111 10.59 16.93 -14.57
C THR A 111 10.45 18.38 -14.98
N GLY A 112 9.32 19.02 -14.62
CA GLY A 112 9.01 20.40 -15.02
C GLY A 112 8.28 20.53 -16.36
N GLU A 113 8.02 19.45 -17.12
CA GLU A 113 7.28 19.49 -18.40
C GLU A 113 5.75 19.52 -18.23
N GLY A 114 5.24 19.69 -16.99
CA GLY A 114 3.80 19.86 -16.72
C GLY A 114 2.99 18.56 -16.79
N LYS A 115 3.50 17.45 -16.27
CA LYS A 115 2.81 16.14 -16.24
C LYS A 115 1.40 16.21 -15.67
N THR A 116 1.20 16.97 -14.58
CA THR A 116 -0.11 17.16 -13.93
C THR A 116 -1.14 17.72 -14.90
N LEU A 117 -0.74 18.68 -15.73
CA LEU A 117 -1.61 19.24 -16.78
C LEU A 117 -1.86 18.24 -17.92
N VAL A 118 -0.85 17.45 -18.30
CA VAL A 118 -0.98 16.39 -19.32
C VAL A 118 -2.04 15.36 -18.93
N ALA A 119 -2.08 14.96 -17.66
CA ALA A 119 -3.05 14.02 -17.16
C ALA A 119 -4.50 14.47 -17.39
N THR A 120 -4.77 15.78 -17.46
CA THR A 120 -6.14 16.29 -17.66
C THR A 120 -6.77 15.82 -18.96
N LEU A 121 -5.98 15.62 -20.00
CA LEU A 121 -6.45 15.19 -21.33
C LEU A 121 -7.07 13.78 -21.30
N PRO A 122 -6.31 12.73 -20.92
CA PRO A 122 -6.86 11.37 -20.86
C PRO A 122 -7.86 11.19 -19.73
N VAL A 123 -7.74 11.93 -18.60
CA VAL A 123 -8.70 11.89 -17.49
C VAL A 123 -10.06 12.41 -17.95
N TYR A 124 -10.10 13.56 -18.62
CA TYR A 124 -11.34 14.10 -19.20
C TYR A 124 -11.98 13.10 -20.19
N LEU A 125 -11.21 12.62 -21.17
CA LEU A 125 -11.70 11.71 -22.19
C LEU A 125 -12.28 10.42 -21.58
N ASN A 126 -11.59 9.79 -20.64
CA ASN A 126 -12.05 8.55 -20.03
C ASN A 126 -13.16 8.80 -18.99
N GLY A 127 -13.22 9.99 -18.38
CA GLY A 127 -14.31 10.40 -17.49
C GLY A 127 -15.66 10.50 -18.19
N LEU A 128 -15.69 10.74 -19.52
CA LEU A 128 -16.91 10.74 -20.30
C LEU A 128 -17.68 9.41 -20.27
N ALA A 129 -16.96 8.31 -20.08
CA ALA A 129 -17.58 6.97 -20.02
C ALA A 129 -18.36 6.70 -18.71
N GLY A 130 -18.24 7.56 -17.68
CA GLY A 130 -18.97 7.41 -16.42
C GLY A 130 -18.54 6.24 -15.53
N ASN A 131 -17.51 5.49 -15.92
CA ASN A 131 -17.05 4.29 -15.19
C ASN A 131 -16.07 4.59 -14.04
N GLY A 132 -15.73 5.86 -13.83
CA GLY A 132 -14.72 6.31 -12.87
C GLY A 132 -13.30 6.26 -13.41
N VAL A 133 -12.58 7.35 -13.20
CA VAL A 133 -11.15 7.47 -13.52
C VAL A 133 -10.40 7.79 -12.23
N HIS A 134 -9.41 6.96 -11.88
CA HIS A 134 -8.57 7.20 -10.71
C HIS A 134 -7.26 7.88 -11.11
N VAL A 135 -6.94 8.98 -10.46
CA VAL A 135 -5.64 9.65 -10.58
C VAL A 135 -4.87 9.41 -9.29
N VAL A 136 -3.83 8.57 -9.39
CA VAL A 136 -3.10 8.07 -8.23
C VAL A 136 -1.86 8.91 -7.99
N THR A 137 -1.70 9.41 -6.77
CA THR A 137 -0.57 10.21 -6.33
C THR A 137 0.18 9.55 -5.18
N VAL A 138 1.39 10.03 -4.90
CA VAL A 138 2.25 9.47 -3.84
C VAL A 138 1.91 9.94 -2.42
N ASN A 139 1.08 10.98 -2.25
CA ASN A 139 0.68 11.47 -0.93
C ASN A 139 -0.60 12.32 -1.00
N ASP A 140 -1.23 12.53 0.16
CA ASP A 140 -2.48 13.28 0.33
C ASP A 140 -2.37 14.75 -0.08
N TYR A 141 -1.21 15.37 0.16
CA TYR A 141 -0.98 16.75 -0.23
C TYR A 141 -1.11 16.93 -1.75
N LEU A 142 -0.48 16.03 -2.53
CA LEU A 142 -0.58 16.08 -3.99
C LEU A 142 -2.00 15.72 -4.46
N ALA A 143 -2.64 14.74 -3.83
CA ALA A 143 -4.02 14.37 -4.16
C ALA A 143 -4.97 15.58 -4.00
N ARG A 144 -4.90 16.28 -2.87
CA ARG A 144 -5.71 17.50 -2.63
C ARG A 144 -5.34 18.63 -3.58
N ARG A 145 -4.06 18.97 -3.67
CA ARG A 145 -3.57 20.06 -4.54
C ARG A 145 -3.98 19.88 -6.00
N ASP A 146 -3.75 18.69 -6.53
CA ASP A 146 -3.97 18.41 -7.95
C ASP A 146 -5.45 18.28 -8.28
N SER A 147 -6.26 17.70 -7.37
CA SER A 147 -7.71 17.65 -7.52
C SER A 147 -8.36 19.05 -7.48
N GLU A 148 -7.86 19.95 -6.63
CA GLU A 148 -8.36 21.32 -6.55
C GLU A 148 -7.92 22.15 -7.77
N TRP A 149 -6.67 22.00 -8.18
CA TRP A 149 -6.09 22.77 -9.27
C TRP A 149 -6.62 22.31 -10.64
N MET A 150 -6.45 21.03 -10.98
CA MET A 150 -6.91 20.47 -12.26
C MET A 150 -8.42 20.22 -12.27
N GLY A 151 -9.03 19.99 -11.12
CA GLY A 151 -10.47 19.83 -10.95
C GLY A 151 -11.29 21.03 -11.46
N ARG A 152 -10.70 22.20 -11.53
CA ARG A 152 -11.35 23.38 -12.13
C ARG A 152 -11.67 23.15 -13.61
N ILE A 153 -10.77 22.49 -14.36
CA ILE A 153 -11.02 22.16 -15.78
C ILE A 153 -12.19 21.17 -15.90
N TYR A 154 -12.18 20.10 -15.08
CA TYR A 154 -13.22 19.06 -15.14
C TYR A 154 -14.59 19.60 -14.77
N LYS A 155 -14.66 20.38 -13.67
CA LYS A 155 -15.91 21.02 -13.20
C LYS A 155 -16.45 22.02 -14.22
N PHE A 156 -15.57 22.78 -14.86
CA PHE A 156 -15.95 23.70 -15.96
C PHE A 156 -16.55 22.93 -17.13
N LEU A 157 -16.03 21.74 -17.43
CA LEU A 157 -16.54 20.86 -18.49
C LEU A 157 -17.71 19.96 -18.02
N GLY A 158 -18.20 20.09 -16.79
CA GLY A 158 -19.37 19.38 -16.29
C GLY A 158 -19.12 17.96 -15.78
N LEU A 159 -17.87 17.63 -15.38
CA LEU A 159 -17.53 16.38 -14.70
C LEU A 159 -17.34 16.59 -13.19
N SER A 160 -17.74 15.60 -12.41
CA SER A 160 -17.57 15.57 -10.97
C SER A 160 -16.17 15.11 -10.56
N VAL A 161 -15.65 15.65 -9.44
CA VAL A 161 -14.32 15.33 -8.94
C VAL A 161 -14.39 15.03 -7.46
N GLY A 162 -13.92 13.87 -7.06
CA GLY A 162 -13.72 13.42 -5.68
C GLY A 162 -12.24 13.31 -5.33
N VAL A 163 -11.96 13.30 -4.03
CA VAL A 163 -10.60 13.07 -3.51
C VAL A 163 -10.63 12.09 -2.36
N ILE A 164 -9.75 11.12 -2.38
CA ILE A 164 -9.57 10.12 -1.31
C ILE A 164 -8.26 10.43 -0.59
N VAL A 165 -8.38 10.71 0.70
CA VAL A 165 -7.29 10.99 1.62
C VAL A 165 -7.56 10.33 2.96
N HIS A 166 -6.57 10.34 3.87
CA HIS A 166 -6.60 9.52 5.07
C HIS A 166 -7.79 9.75 6.01
N ASP A 167 -8.19 10.99 6.23
CA ASP A 167 -9.15 11.35 7.29
C ASP A 167 -10.63 11.28 6.89
N LEU A 168 -10.98 10.70 5.74
CA LEU A 168 -12.37 10.61 5.27
C LEU A 168 -13.13 9.47 5.94
N ASP A 169 -14.40 9.68 6.23
CA ASP A 169 -15.31 8.62 6.61
C ASP A 169 -15.81 7.80 5.41
N ASP A 170 -16.53 6.70 5.66
CA ASP A 170 -17.00 5.78 4.61
C ASP A 170 -18.00 6.46 3.65
N MET A 171 -18.83 7.40 4.12
CA MET A 171 -19.78 8.13 3.26
C MET A 171 -19.05 9.11 2.34
N GLU A 172 -18.13 9.88 2.89
CA GLU A 172 -17.29 10.81 2.12
C GLU A 172 -16.45 10.06 1.07
N ARG A 173 -15.90 8.85 1.42
CA ARG A 173 -15.19 7.99 0.48
C ARG A 173 -16.11 7.51 -0.63
N LYS A 174 -17.30 7.04 -0.30
CA LYS A 174 -18.29 6.56 -1.27
C LYS A 174 -18.69 7.66 -2.25
N ASP A 175 -18.94 8.87 -1.77
CA ASP A 175 -19.25 10.03 -2.61
C ASP A 175 -18.07 10.37 -3.53
N ALA A 176 -16.83 10.32 -3.02
CA ALA A 176 -15.64 10.58 -3.80
C ALA A 176 -15.40 9.52 -4.88
N TYR A 177 -15.65 8.23 -4.61
CA TYR A 177 -15.55 7.17 -5.64
C TYR A 177 -16.69 7.22 -6.66
N ASN A 178 -17.85 7.76 -6.29
CA ASN A 178 -18.98 7.94 -7.21
C ASN A 178 -18.78 9.11 -8.18
N ALA A 179 -17.81 9.98 -7.95
CA ALA A 179 -17.45 11.03 -8.89
C ALA A 179 -16.94 10.45 -10.22
N ASP A 180 -17.03 11.21 -11.34
CA ASP A 180 -16.47 10.83 -12.63
C ASP A 180 -14.95 10.64 -12.56
N ILE A 181 -14.28 11.45 -11.73
CA ILE A 181 -12.83 11.48 -11.54
C ILE A 181 -12.53 11.46 -10.05
N THR A 182 -11.69 10.52 -9.61
CA THR A 182 -11.28 10.39 -8.20
C THR A 182 -9.76 10.49 -8.09
N TYR A 183 -9.28 11.51 -7.38
CA TYR A 183 -7.88 11.61 -6.97
C TYR A 183 -7.67 10.87 -5.66
N GLY A 184 -6.54 10.19 -5.50
CA GLY A 184 -6.24 9.50 -4.24
C GLY A 184 -4.80 9.03 -4.17
N THR A 185 -4.37 8.63 -2.98
CA THR A 185 -3.05 8.02 -2.81
C THR A 185 -3.11 6.52 -3.11
N ASN A 186 -2.00 5.98 -3.60
CA ASN A 186 -1.86 4.55 -3.86
C ASN A 186 -2.24 3.70 -2.63
N ASN A 187 -1.90 4.17 -1.43
CA ASN A 187 -2.17 3.46 -0.18
C ASN A 187 -3.65 3.44 0.16
N GLU A 188 -4.30 4.61 0.17
CA GLU A 188 -5.72 4.70 0.53
C GLU A 188 -6.60 3.92 -0.44
N LEU A 189 -6.32 4.03 -1.74
CA LEU A 189 -7.04 3.25 -2.75
C LEU A 189 -6.88 1.74 -2.55
N GLY A 190 -5.67 1.28 -2.21
CA GLY A 190 -5.41 -0.13 -1.93
C GLY A 190 -6.00 -0.60 -0.60
N PHE A 191 -5.97 0.24 0.44
CA PHE A 191 -6.60 -0.06 1.72
C PHE A 191 -8.13 -0.07 1.61
N ASP A 192 -8.73 0.82 0.82
CA ASP A 192 -10.17 0.80 0.56
C ASP A 192 -10.59 -0.50 -0.14
N TYR A 193 -9.80 -0.99 -1.11
CA TYR A 193 -10.01 -2.29 -1.71
C TYR A 193 -10.01 -3.43 -0.69
N LEU A 194 -9.04 -3.42 0.23
CA LEU A 194 -8.98 -4.44 1.29
C LEU A 194 -10.15 -4.29 2.27
N ARG A 195 -10.50 -3.06 2.67
CA ARG A 195 -11.66 -2.78 3.55
C ARG A 195 -12.97 -3.26 2.95
N ASP A 196 -13.21 -2.98 1.67
CA ASP A 196 -14.43 -3.40 0.97
C ASP A 196 -14.59 -4.92 0.95
N ASN A 197 -13.46 -5.64 0.83
CA ASN A 197 -13.46 -7.10 0.90
C ASN A 197 -13.58 -7.66 2.32
N MET A 198 -13.75 -6.83 3.33
CA MET A 198 -14.03 -7.20 4.72
C MET A 198 -15.43 -6.76 5.20
N LYS A 199 -16.18 -6.02 4.37
CA LYS A 199 -17.55 -5.54 4.67
C LYS A 199 -18.56 -6.67 4.54
N PHE A 200 -19.68 -6.57 5.30
CA PHE A 200 -20.76 -7.55 5.32
C PHE A 200 -21.99 -7.17 4.48
N ARG A 201 -22.02 -5.95 3.96
CA ARG A 201 -23.06 -5.44 3.08
C ARG A 201 -22.46 -4.78 1.85
N LEU A 202 -23.05 -5.01 0.71
CA LEU A 202 -22.62 -4.38 -0.53
C LEU A 202 -22.78 -2.85 -0.50
N GLU A 203 -23.80 -2.37 0.20
CA GLU A 203 -24.06 -0.94 0.39
C GLU A 203 -23.00 -0.21 1.21
N ASP A 204 -22.24 -0.93 2.04
CA ASP A 204 -21.15 -0.37 2.85
C ASP A 204 -19.83 -0.33 2.07
N CYS A 205 -19.74 -0.98 0.90
CA CYS A 205 -18.58 -0.91 0.04
C CYS A 205 -18.48 0.48 -0.59
N VAL A 206 -17.26 1.02 -0.63
CA VAL A 206 -17.03 2.38 -1.12
C VAL A 206 -16.58 2.42 -2.57
N GLN A 207 -15.82 1.42 -3.03
CA GLN A 207 -15.30 1.35 -4.40
C GLN A 207 -16.34 0.74 -5.36
N ARG A 208 -16.45 1.29 -6.58
CA ARG A 208 -17.35 0.79 -7.62
C ARG A 208 -16.65 0.03 -8.76
N GLY A 209 -15.36 -0.27 -8.59
CA GLY A 209 -14.58 -1.06 -9.54
C GLY A 209 -13.33 -0.34 -10.07
N HIS A 210 -12.54 -1.06 -10.88
CA HIS A 210 -11.20 -0.65 -11.34
C HIS A 210 -11.20 -0.53 -12.86
N HIS A 211 -11.67 0.61 -13.40
CA HIS A 211 -11.80 0.79 -14.85
C HIS A 211 -10.51 1.36 -15.46
N PHE A 212 -10.13 2.59 -15.09
CA PHE A 212 -8.94 3.27 -15.59
C PHE A 212 -8.21 3.98 -14.46
N ALA A 213 -6.88 3.80 -14.39
CA ALA A 213 -6.04 4.57 -13.50
C ALA A 213 -4.87 5.23 -14.24
N ILE A 214 -4.55 6.44 -13.84
CA ILE A 214 -3.30 7.12 -14.20
C ILE A 214 -2.48 7.26 -12.92
N VAL A 215 -1.28 6.69 -12.93
CA VAL A 215 -0.36 6.73 -11.80
C VAL A 215 0.66 7.84 -12.02
N ASP A 216 0.62 8.88 -11.19
CA ASP A 216 1.66 9.92 -11.20
C ASP A 216 2.88 9.42 -10.44
N GLU A 217 4.06 9.80 -10.92
CA GLU A 217 5.34 9.28 -10.43
C GLU A 217 5.33 7.74 -10.36
N VAL A 218 4.93 7.12 -11.48
CA VAL A 218 4.69 5.67 -11.61
C VAL A 218 5.90 4.81 -11.20
N ASP A 219 7.09 5.30 -11.36
CA ASP A 219 8.33 4.65 -10.94
C ASP A 219 8.50 4.61 -9.41
N SER A 220 7.96 5.60 -8.68
CA SER A 220 7.93 5.53 -7.21
C SER A 220 6.95 4.47 -6.73
N ILE A 221 5.73 4.54 -7.25
CA ILE A 221 4.64 3.69 -6.76
C ILE A 221 4.82 2.24 -7.19
N LEU A 222 5.12 2.00 -8.47
CA LEU A 222 5.17 0.64 -9.02
C LEU A 222 6.54 -0.05 -8.91
N ILE A 223 7.61 0.68 -8.58
CA ILE A 223 8.95 0.11 -8.42
C ILE A 223 9.46 0.26 -6.99
N ASP A 224 9.54 1.50 -6.45
CA ASP A 224 10.15 1.72 -5.13
C ASP A 224 9.27 1.23 -3.99
N GLU A 225 8.01 1.65 -3.97
CA GLU A 225 7.05 1.27 -2.93
C GLU A 225 6.53 -0.16 -3.10
N ALA A 226 6.64 -0.73 -4.31
CA ALA A 226 6.17 -2.07 -4.62
C ALA A 226 7.06 -3.22 -4.06
N ARG A 227 7.87 -2.95 -3.05
CA ARG A 227 8.68 -3.94 -2.31
C ARG A 227 7.94 -4.53 -1.12
N THR A 228 6.99 -3.79 -0.56
CA THR A 228 6.18 -4.21 0.58
C THR A 228 4.71 -4.25 0.19
N PRO A 229 3.95 -5.29 0.59
CA PRO A 229 2.52 -5.33 0.36
C PRO A 229 1.79 -4.32 1.26
N LEU A 230 0.54 -4.03 0.91
CA LEU A 230 -0.43 -3.41 1.80
C LEU A 230 -0.99 -4.50 2.71
N ILE A 231 -1.01 -4.27 4.00
CA ILE A 231 -1.47 -5.23 5.00
C ILE A 231 -2.43 -4.53 5.95
N ILE A 232 -3.59 -5.13 6.15
CA ILE A 232 -4.48 -4.82 7.28
C ILE A 232 -4.27 -5.89 8.32
N SER A 233 -3.94 -5.49 9.54
CA SER A 233 -3.69 -6.40 10.65
C SER A 233 -4.52 -6.03 11.88
N GLY A 234 -4.84 -7.03 12.67
CA GLY A 234 -5.52 -6.89 13.96
C GLY A 234 -4.67 -7.46 15.10
N PRO A 235 -5.00 -7.13 16.36
CA PRO A 235 -4.22 -7.60 17.50
C PRO A 235 -4.31 -9.13 17.65
N SER A 236 -3.15 -9.77 17.82
CA SER A 236 -3.02 -11.18 18.21
C SER A 236 -3.07 -11.36 19.73
N GLU A 237 -3.39 -12.55 20.20
CA GLU A 237 -3.45 -12.88 21.64
C GLU A 237 -2.09 -13.22 22.25
N GLU A 238 -0.99 -13.21 21.49
CA GLU A 238 0.31 -13.68 21.94
C GLU A 238 1.05 -12.74 22.92
N SER A 239 1.87 -13.36 23.80
CA SER A 239 2.63 -12.67 24.85
C SER A 239 3.90 -12.00 24.32
N THR A 240 4.15 -10.77 24.73
CA THR A 240 5.36 -9.98 24.37
C THR A 240 6.61 -10.34 25.18
N ASP A 241 6.50 -11.21 26.18
CA ASP A 241 7.60 -11.54 27.10
C ASP A 241 8.79 -12.23 26.43
N LYS A 242 8.56 -12.95 25.34
CA LYS A 242 9.57 -13.67 24.56
C LYS A 242 10.61 -12.68 23.99
N TYR A 243 10.16 -11.54 23.48
CA TYR A 243 11.04 -10.51 22.89
C TYR A 243 12.01 -9.92 23.91
N TYR A 244 11.58 -9.64 25.13
CA TYR A 244 12.45 -9.12 26.18
C TYR A 244 13.53 -10.12 26.61
N LYS A 245 13.19 -11.43 26.64
CA LYS A 245 14.16 -12.48 27.00
C LYS A 245 15.23 -12.60 25.92
N ILE A 246 14.83 -12.65 24.65
CA ILE A 246 15.73 -12.84 23.52
C ILE A 246 16.61 -11.60 23.32
N ASN A 247 16.05 -10.39 23.40
CA ASN A 247 16.81 -9.15 23.28
C ASN A 247 18.00 -9.05 24.22
N ARG A 248 17.92 -9.63 25.43
CA ARG A 248 19.03 -9.64 26.40
C ARG A 248 20.19 -10.56 26.02
N ILE A 249 19.97 -11.46 25.06
CA ILE A 249 20.95 -12.46 24.64
C ILE A 249 21.78 -11.95 23.47
N ILE A 250 21.16 -11.28 22.51
CA ILE A 250 21.81 -10.83 21.27
C ILE A 250 23.08 -10.00 21.51
N PRO A 251 23.13 -9.03 22.44
CA PRO A 251 24.37 -8.25 22.68
C PRO A 251 25.54 -9.09 23.23
N LYS A 252 25.30 -10.33 23.65
CA LYS A 252 26.34 -11.26 24.13
C LYS A 252 26.99 -12.06 23.00
N LEU A 253 26.43 -11.99 21.80
CA LEU A 253 26.94 -12.65 20.61
C LEU A 253 28.03 -11.80 19.95
N ILE A 254 29.06 -12.46 19.41
CA ILE A 254 30.21 -11.83 18.78
C ILE A 254 30.08 -11.94 17.28
N ARG A 255 30.20 -10.82 16.57
CA ARG A 255 30.23 -10.81 15.10
C ARG A 255 31.45 -11.55 14.59
N GLY A 256 31.26 -12.46 13.65
CA GLY A 256 32.31 -13.18 12.95
C GLY A 256 32.50 -12.69 11.53
N GLU A 257 33.50 -13.23 10.87
CA GLU A 257 33.84 -12.99 9.48
C GLU A 257 33.84 -14.30 8.70
N VAL A 258 33.50 -14.21 7.40
CA VAL A 258 33.60 -15.34 6.46
C VAL A 258 34.96 -15.29 5.82
N ILE A 259 35.81 -16.26 6.11
CA ILE A 259 37.18 -16.37 5.57
C ILE A 259 37.14 -17.37 4.40
N GLU A 260 37.57 -16.95 3.21
CA GLU A 260 37.74 -17.87 2.07
C GLU A 260 38.96 -18.78 2.31
N GLY A 261 38.73 -20.08 2.28
CA GLY A 261 39.78 -21.09 2.41
C GLY A 261 40.74 -21.11 1.21
N LYS A 262 41.77 -21.96 1.29
CA LYS A 262 42.79 -22.07 0.23
C LYS A 262 42.28 -22.80 -1.02
N GLU A 263 41.24 -23.58 -0.91
CA GLU A 263 40.61 -24.27 -2.04
C GLU A 263 39.38 -23.53 -2.55
N PRO A 264 39.10 -23.53 -3.88
CA PRO A 264 37.93 -22.86 -4.43
C PRO A 264 36.64 -23.45 -3.88
N GLY A 265 35.89 -22.69 -3.08
CA GLY A 265 34.62 -23.08 -2.48
C GLY A 265 34.66 -23.35 -0.96
N GLU A 266 35.82 -23.39 -0.36
CA GLU A 266 35.98 -23.58 1.07
C GLU A 266 35.80 -22.26 1.81
N LYS A 267 34.81 -22.20 2.73
CA LYS A 267 34.50 -21.01 3.54
C LYS A 267 34.47 -21.41 5.01
N TYR A 268 35.26 -20.71 5.79
CA TYR A 268 35.26 -20.83 7.25
C TYR A 268 34.57 -19.61 7.85
N THR A 269 33.68 -19.82 8.80
CA THR A 269 33.03 -18.76 9.55
C THR A 269 33.64 -18.68 10.94
N THR A 270 33.91 -17.47 11.44
CA THR A 270 34.37 -17.23 12.79
C THR A 270 33.28 -16.51 13.59
N GLY A 271 33.34 -16.54 14.93
CA GLY A 271 32.40 -15.84 15.79
C GLY A 271 31.02 -16.49 15.87
N ASP A 272 30.07 -15.84 16.55
CA ASP A 272 28.74 -16.41 16.83
C ASP A 272 27.74 -16.15 15.71
N TYR A 273 27.95 -15.13 14.88
CA TYR A 273 27.07 -14.82 13.73
C TYR A 273 27.80 -14.11 12.60
N THR A 274 27.33 -14.31 11.39
CA THR A 274 27.83 -13.64 10.18
C THR A 274 26.78 -12.68 9.62
N VAL A 275 27.25 -11.62 8.94
CA VAL A 275 26.42 -10.58 8.33
C VAL A 275 26.74 -10.47 6.87
N ASP A 276 25.73 -10.62 6.02
CA ASP A 276 25.80 -10.28 4.61
C ASP A 276 25.05 -8.98 4.33
N GLU A 277 25.80 -7.87 4.33
CA GLU A 277 25.24 -6.54 4.09
C GLU A 277 24.66 -6.41 2.68
N LYS A 278 25.18 -7.17 1.71
CA LYS A 278 24.72 -7.15 0.33
C LYS A 278 23.31 -7.74 0.17
N HIS A 279 23.04 -8.84 0.90
CA HIS A 279 21.75 -9.51 0.88
C HIS A 279 20.87 -9.12 2.09
N ARG A 280 21.33 -8.19 2.93
CA ARG A 280 20.67 -7.77 4.17
C ARG A 280 20.23 -8.95 5.03
N SER A 281 21.13 -9.92 5.20
CA SER A 281 20.90 -11.08 6.03
C SER A 281 21.93 -11.22 7.15
N ALA A 282 21.48 -11.76 8.27
CA ALA A 282 22.31 -12.12 9.40
C ALA A 282 21.98 -13.56 9.79
N ALA A 283 22.99 -14.40 9.97
CA ALA A 283 22.82 -15.80 10.29
C ALA A 283 23.73 -16.21 11.44
N LEU A 284 23.22 -17.07 12.32
CA LEU A 284 24.03 -17.68 13.38
C LEU A 284 24.99 -18.69 12.75
N THR A 285 26.18 -18.80 13.32
CA THR A 285 27.13 -19.87 13.05
C THR A 285 26.81 -21.08 13.94
N GLU A 286 27.44 -22.24 13.71
CA GLU A 286 27.28 -23.40 14.58
C GLU A 286 27.64 -23.09 16.04
N GLU A 287 28.72 -22.34 16.26
CA GLU A 287 29.12 -21.86 17.61
C GLU A 287 28.07 -20.92 18.22
N GLY A 288 27.50 -20.06 17.37
CA GLY A 288 26.41 -19.13 17.78
C GLY A 288 25.16 -19.86 18.17
N VAL A 289 24.74 -20.87 17.42
CA VAL A 289 23.58 -21.72 17.76
C VAL A 289 23.77 -22.38 19.10
N PHE A 290 24.91 -23.06 19.32
CA PHE A 290 25.22 -23.70 20.59
C PHE A 290 25.22 -22.72 21.77
N LYS A 291 25.74 -21.51 21.54
CA LYS A 291 25.76 -20.46 22.58
C LYS A 291 24.35 -19.95 22.89
N VAL A 292 23.49 -19.77 21.89
CA VAL A 292 22.08 -19.34 22.06
C VAL A 292 21.29 -20.44 22.81
N GLU A 293 21.42 -21.71 22.41
CA GLU A 293 20.82 -22.85 23.09
C GLU A 293 21.19 -22.88 24.59
N LYS A 294 22.47 -22.70 24.88
CA LYS A 294 22.96 -22.66 26.27
C LYS A 294 22.39 -21.46 27.04
N LEU A 295 22.28 -20.30 26.43
CA LEU A 295 21.76 -19.09 27.06
C LEU A 295 20.24 -19.14 27.28
N LEU A 296 19.50 -19.84 26.42
CA LEU A 296 18.05 -20.05 26.54
C LEU A 296 17.67 -21.31 27.32
N GLY A 297 18.62 -22.22 27.57
CA GLY A 297 18.38 -23.50 28.22
C GLY A 297 17.64 -24.50 27.34
N LEU A 298 17.83 -24.42 26.02
CA LEU A 298 17.22 -25.32 25.03
C LEU A 298 18.17 -26.44 24.65
N ALA A 299 17.61 -27.61 24.35
CA ALA A 299 18.39 -28.75 23.89
C ALA A 299 18.74 -28.66 22.39
N ASN A 300 17.83 -28.13 21.56
CA ASN A 300 18.02 -27.94 20.12
C ASN A 300 17.14 -26.76 19.66
N LEU A 301 17.77 -25.73 19.10
CA LEU A 301 17.08 -24.52 18.60
C LEU A 301 16.25 -24.81 17.34
N TYR A 302 16.62 -25.85 16.58
CA TYR A 302 15.94 -26.22 15.32
C TYR A 302 14.89 -27.32 15.49
N ASP A 303 14.58 -27.70 16.73
CA ASP A 303 13.48 -28.62 16.98
C ASP A 303 12.14 -28.01 16.61
N ALA A 304 11.19 -28.81 16.13
CA ALA A 304 9.85 -28.35 15.73
C ALA A 304 9.14 -27.54 16.83
N GLN A 305 9.38 -27.87 18.10
CA GLN A 305 8.83 -27.16 19.27
C GLN A 305 9.49 -25.78 19.51
N ASN A 306 10.68 -25.55 18.97
CA ASN A 306 11.49 -24.35 19.18
C ASN A 306 11.57 -23.45 17.95
N ILE A 307 10.88 -23.78 16.86
CA ILE A 307 10.91 -23.01 15.60
C ILE A 307 10.55 -21.55 15.84
N GLU A 308 9.53 -21.28 16.64
CA GLU A 308 9.11 -19.94 17.02
C GLU A 308 10.23 -19.16 17.76
N ILE A 309 10.91 -19.81 18.69
CA ILE A 309 12.04 -19.20 19.42
C ILE A 309 13.18 -18.88 18.45
N ASN A 310 13.48 -19.81 17.53
CA ASN A 310 14.49 -19.59 16.50
C ASN A 310 14.15 -18.38 15.62
N HIS A 311 12.87 -18.27 15.20
CA HIS A 311 12.39 -17.12 14.45
C HIS A 311 12.63 -15.81 15.19
N HIS A 312 12.22 -15.71 16.45
CA HIS A 312 12.44 -14.52 17.27
C HIS A 312 13.91 -14.18 17.47
N VAL A 313 14.79 -15.20 17.62
CA VAL A 313 16.24 -15.00 17.72
C VAL A 313 16.80 -14.40 16.43
N GLN A 314 16.37 -14.90 15.29
CA GLN A 314 16.80 -14.37 14.00
C GLN A 314 16.32 -12.94 13.76
N GLN A 315 15.07 -12.62 14.11
CA GLN A 315 14.54 -11.25 14.00
C GLN A 315 15.25 -10.29 14.95
N ALA A 316 15.53 -10.71 16.19
CA ALA A 316 16.28 -9.92 17.13
C ALA A 316 17.73 -9.66 16.64
N LEU A 317 18.37 -10.67 16.05
CA LEU A 317 19.70 -10.54 15.46
C LEU A 317 19.69 -9.52 14.30
N LYS A 318 18.73 -9.63 13.37
CA LYS A 318 18.53 -8.66 12.28
C LYS A 318 18.32 -7.25 12.83
N ALA A 319 17.45 -7.08 13.83
CA ALA A 319 17.14 -5.80 14.45
C ALA A 319 18.38 -5.11 15.02
N HIS A 320 19.26 -5.88 15.67
CA HIS A 320 20.49 -5.33 16.26
C HIS A 320 21.58 -4.99 15.23
N VAL A 321 21.67 -5.78 14.14
CA VAL A 321 22.82 -5.77 13.25
C VAL A 321 22.58 -4.98 11.97
N LEU A 322 21.35 -5.05 11.42
CA LEU A 322 21.01 -4.50 10.11
C LEU A 322 20.17 -3.22 10.17
N PHE A 323 19.46 -2.97 11.28
CA PHE A 323 18.58 -1.81 11.41
C PHE A 323 19.17 -0.79 12.38
N HIS A 324 19.39 0.41 11.91
CA HIS A 324 20.06 1.46 12.66
C HIS A 324 19.13 2.64 12.92
N ARG A 325 19.18 3.15 14.15
CA ARG A 325 18.47 4.36 14.53
C ARG A 325 18.97 5.55 13.73
N ASP A 326 18.06 6.49 13.42
CA ASP A 326 18.30 7.70 12.61
C ASP A 326 18.66 7.43 11.13
N LYS A 327 18.65 6.15 10.70
CA LYS A 327 18.80 5.72 9.32
C LYS A 327 17.54 4.99 8.83
N ASP A 328 17.21 3.88 9.49
CA ASP A 328 16.10 3.01 9.10
C ASP A 328 14.82 3.31 9.90
N TYR A 329 14.96 3.90 11.09
CA TYR A 329 13.85 4.29 11.96
C TYR A 329 14.24 5.43 12.91
N LEU A 330 13.21 6.12 13.43
CA LEU A 330 13.31 7.11 14.49
C LEU A 330 12.56 6.60 15.73
N VAL A 331 12.95 7.10 16.91
CA VAL A 331 12.16 6.91 18.13
C VAL A 331 11.54 8.25 18.49
N GLN A 332 10.21 8.33 18.36
CA GLN A 332 9.43 9.53 18.61
C GLN A 332 8.27 9.19 19.54
N ASP A 333 8.06 10.00 20.59
CA ASP A 333 6.98 9.82 21.56
C ASP A 333 6.91 8.41 22.20
N GLY A 334 8.08 7.77 22.37
CA GLY A 334 8.18 6.42 22.91
C GLY A 334 7.75 5.31 21.97
N GLN A 335 7.66 5.59 20.68
CA GLN A 335 7.33 4.62 19.61
C GLN A 335 8.45 4.58 18.57
N VAL A 336 8.63 3.42 17.96
CA VAL A 336 9.51 3.24 16.80
C VAL A 336 8.73 3.64 15.55
N VAL A 337 9.26 4.58 14.77
CA VAL A 337 8.67 5.04 13.52
C VAL A 337 9.63 4.76 12.38
N ILE A 338 9.17 4.08 11.36
CA ILE A 338 9.97 3.70 10.19
C ILE A 338 10.34 4.94 9.39
N VAL A 339 11.58 4.99 8.91
CA VAL A 339 12.03 5.94 7.88
C VAL A 339 12.12 5.20 6.56
N ASP A 340 11.43 5.67 5.55
CA ASP A 340 11.51 5.09 4.21
C ASP A 340 12.90 5.32 3.61
N GLU A 341 13.54 4.26 3.21
CA GLU A 341 14.89 4.26 2.66
C GLU A 341 15.02 5.09 1.37
N PHE A 342 13.96 5.14 0.57
CA PHE A 342 13.96 5.81 -0.73
C PHE A 342 13.58 7.28 -0.65
N THR A 343 12.52 7.57 0.10
CA THR A 343 12.01 8.94 0.23
C THR A 343 12.63 9.69 1.42
N GLY A 344 13.22 8.97 2.38
CA GLY A 344 13.73 9.54 3.62
C GLY A 344 12.63 10.11 4.52
N ARG A 345 11.36 9.74 4.27
CA ARG A 345 10.20 10.19 5.03
C ARG A 345 9.89 9.26 6.18
N ILE A 346 9.39 9.82 7.27
CA ILE A 346 8.80 9.01 8.34
C ILE A 346 7.50 8.39 7.87
N MET A 347 7.25 7.16 8.30
CA MET A 347 6.06 6.39 7.98
C MET A 347 5.29 6.07 9.26
N PRO A 348 4.50 7.02 9.80
CA PRO A 348 3.73 6.79 11.01
C PRO A 348 2.69 5.69 10.80
N GLY A 349 2.49 4.86 11.83
CA GLY A 349 1.51 3.77 11.76
C GLY A 349 1.96 2.53 10.99
N ARG A 350 3.10 2.57 10.28
CA ARG A 350 3.71 1.40 9.65
C ARG A 350 4.54 0.60 10.66
N ARG A 351 4.55 -0.71 10.45
CA ARG A 351 5.37 -1.65 11.20
C ARG A 351 6.05 -2.63 10.25
N TRP A 352 7.23 -3.12 10.64
CA TRP A 352 7.80 -4.28 9.98
C TRP A 352 7.02 -5.52 10.39
N SER A 353 6.87 -6.46 9.46
CA SER A 353 6.25 -7.76 9.68
C SER A 353 7.15 -8.72 10.48
N ASP A 354 6.62 -9.89 10.75
CA ASP A 354 7.35 -11.07 11.23
C ASP A 354 8.08 -10.84 12.57
N GLY A 355 7.52 -10.03 13.47
CA GLY A 355 8.11 -9.76 14.76
C GLY A 355 9.34 -8.83 14.74
N LEU A 356 9.79 -8.37 13.57
CA LEU A 356 10.96 -7.49 13.46
C LEU A 356 10.73 -6.13 14.13
N HIS A 357 9.51 -5.56 14.01
CA HIS A 357 9.19 -4.29 14.64
C HIS A 357 9.27 -4.39 16.16
N GLN A 358 8.71 -5.44 16.73
CA GLN A 358 8.76 -5.75 18.16
C GLN A 358 10.21 -6.01 18.64
N ALA A 359 11.00 -6.66 17.79
CA ALA A 359 12.43 -6.85 18.09
C ALA A 359 13.20 -5.52 18.15
N ILE A 360 12.84 -4.54 17.28
CA ILE A 360 13.41 -3.19 17.32
C ILE A 360 12.86 -2.41 18.51
N GLU A 361 11.57 -2.52 18.85
CA GLU A 361 10.98 -1.94 20.06
C GLU A 361 11.70 -2.48 21.31
N ALA A 362 11.98 -3.78 21.36
CA ALA A 362 12.77 -4.40 22.43
C ALA A 362 14.20 -3.87 22.48
N LYS A 363 14.85 -3.69 21.32
CA LYS A 363 16.21 -3.13 21.20
C LYS A 363 16.28 -1.70 21.74
N GLU A 364 15.31 -0.85 21.40
CA GLU A 364 15.26 0.55 21.83
C GLU A 364 14.66 0.72 23.25
N ALA A 365 14.30 -0.39 23.92
CA ALA A 365 13.70 -0.40 25.24
C ALA A 365 12.42 0.45 25.35
N VAL A 366 11.66 0.57 24.26
CA VAL A 366 10.33 1.16 24.24
C VAL A 366 9.28 0.09 24.56
N LYS A 367 8.03 0.50 24.80
CA LYS A 367 6.94 -0.44 25.06
C LYS A 367 6.70 -1.30 23.82
N ILE A 368 6.85 -2.62 23.98
CA ILE A 368 6.51 -3.57 22.93
C ILE A 368 5.00 -3.67 22.82
N GLU A 369 4.46 -3.38 21.65
CA GLU A 369 3.04 -3.60 21.39
C GLU A 369 2.81 -5.05 20.92
N ARG A 370 1.58 -5.56 21.14
CA ARG A 370 1.21 -6.94 20.77
C ARG A 370 1.48 -7.20 19.29
N GLU A 371 1.79 -8.42 18.95
CA GLU A 371 1.83 -8.86 17.56
C GLU A 371 0.48 -8.66 16.90
N ASN A 372 0.53 -8.37 15.62
CA ASN A 372 -0.67 -8.20 14.82
C ASN A 372 -0.77 -9.37 13.84
N GLN A 373 -1.92 -10.04 13.81
CA GLN A 373 -2.23 -11.04 12.81
C GLN A 373 -2.67 -10.35 11.51
N THR A 374 -2.18 -10.83 10.38
CA THR A 374 -2.61 -10.36 9.05
C THR A 374 -4.07 -10.77 8.80
N LEU A 375 -4.92 -9.78 8.53
CA LEU A 375 -6.34 -10.00 8.21
C LEU A 375 -6.62 -9.89 6.71
N ALA A 376 -5.94 -8.99 6.02
CA ALA A 376 -6.02 -8.84 4.59
C ALA A 376 -4.70 -8.28 4.05
N THR A 377 -4.28 -8.71 2.89
CA THR A 377 -3.05 -8.26 2.24
C THR A 377 -3.20 -8.23 0.72
N ILE A 378 -2.52 -7.28 0.08
CA ILE A 378 -2.35 -7.25 -1.38
C ILE A 378 -1.05 -6.52 -1.73
N THR A 379 -0.33 -7.01 -2.73
CA THR A 379 0.82 -6.27 -3.28
C THR A 379 0.35 -5.14 -4.20
N PHE A 380 1.13 -4.05 -4.31
CA PHE A 380 0.83 -2.98 -5.27
C PHE A 380 0.75 -3.52 -6.69
N GLN A 381 1.61 -4.48 -7.04
CA GLN A 381 1.60 -5.12 -8.35
C GLN A 381 0.25 -5.74 -8.66
N ASN A 382 -0.30 -6.53 -7.74
CA ASN A 382 -1.57 -7.20 -7.94
C ASN A 382 -2.76 -6.25 -7.82
N TYR A 383 -2.66 -5.21 -6.97
CA TYR A 383 -3.71 -4.18 -6.90
C TYR A 383 -3.84 -3.42 -8.23
N PHE A 384 -2.74 -2.89 -8.78
CA PHE A 384 -2.80 -2.13 -10.03
C PHE A 384 -3.12 -2.99 -11.26
N ARG A 385 -2.92 -4.31 -11.20
CA ARG A 385 -3.37 -5.25 -12.22
C ARG A 385 -4.89 -5.47 -12.26
N LEU A 386 -5.63 -5.02 -11.24
CA LEU A 386 -7.10 -5.05 -11.23
C LEU A 386 -7.70 -4.07 -12.23
N TYR A 387 -7.00 -2.98 -12.56
CA TYR A 387 -7.50 -2.00 -13.51
C TYR A 387 -7.53 -2.57 -14.92
N LYS A 388 -8.66 -2.38 -15.61
CA LYS A 388 -8.81 -2.78 -17.02
C LYS A 388 -7.86 -2.02 -17.93
N LYS A 389 -7.58 -0.76 -17.60
CA LYS A 389 -6.62 0.11 -18.27
C LYS A 389 -5.77 0.85 -17.25
N LEU A 390 -4.45 0.78 -17.40
CA LEU A 390 -3.49 1.43 -16.53
C LEU A 390 -2.55 2.30 -17.36
N GLY A 391 -2.37 3.55 -16.97
CA GLY A 391 -1.39 4.47 -17.53
C GLY A 391 -0.49 5.02 -16.43
N GLY A 392 0.68 5.50 -16.77
CA GLY A 392 1.60 6.08 -15.80
C GLY A 392 2.41 7.24 -16.37
N MET A 393 2.84 8.14 -15.50
CA MET A 393 3.71 9.25 -15.90
C MET A 393 4.84 9.44 -14.88
N THR A 394 6.03 9.75 -15.37
CA THR A 394 7.20 10.06 -14.55
C THR A 394 8.26 10.75 -15.40
N GLY A 395 9.33 11.27 -14.76
CA GLY A 395 10.51 11.81 -15.45
C GLY A 395 11.59 10.79 -15.78
N THR A 396 11.46 9.52 -15.34
CA THR A 396 12.58 8.56 -15.27
C THR A 396 12.13 7.09 -15.36
N ALA A 397 11.33 6.70 -16.35
CA ALA A 397 10.85 5.32 -16.51
C ALA A 397 11.75 4.46 -17.43
N GLU A 398 12.49 5.06 -18.37
CA GLU A 398 13.24 4.33 -19.40
C GLU A 398 14.24 3.33 -18.81
N THR A 399 14.85 3.65 -17.66
CA THR A 399 15.81 2.76 -17.01
C THR A 399 15.18 1.45 -16.53
N GLU A 400 13.89 1.46 -16.21
CA GLU A 400 13.11 0.35 -15.67
C GLU A 400 12.06 -0.17 -16.68
N ALA A 401 12.16 0.22 -17.96
CA ALA A 401 11.18 -0.13 -18.99
C ALA A 401 10.95 -1.64 -19.11
N ALA A 402 12.01 -2.44 -18.95
CA ALA A 402 11.92 -3.91 -18.98
C ALA A 402 11.09 -4.47 -17.80
N GLU A 403 11.17 -3.85 -16.62
CA GLU A 403 10.40 -4.24 -15.45
C GLU A 403 8.92 -3.86 -15.62
N PHE A 404 8.63 -2.63 -16.06
CA PHE A 404 7.27 -2.19 -16.37
C PHE A 404 6.58 -3.10 -17.38
N GLN A 405 7.29 -3.47 -18.44
CA GLN A 405 6.75 -4.39 -19.45
C GLN A 405 6.49 -5.78 -18.87
N LYS A 406 7.43 -6.32 -18.09
CA LYS A 406 7.34 -7.71 -17.61
C LYS A 406 6.31 -7.90 -16.49
N ILE A 407 6.20 -6.93 -15.58
CA ILE A 407 5.33 -7.02 -14.40
C ILE A 407 3.93 -6.49 -14.69
N TYR A 408 3.83 -5.33 -15.34
CA TYR A 408 2.57 -4.59 -15.53
C TYR A 408 2.07 -4.58 -16.96
N ASN A 409 2.83 -5.13 -17.90
CA ASN A 409 2.56 -5.05 -19.35
C ASN A 409 2.45 -3.61 -19.86
N LEU A 410 3.25 -2.70 -19.30
CA LEU A 410 3.26 -1.28 -19.66
C LEU A 410 4.49 -0.93 -20.50
N ASP A 411 4.27 -0.42 -21.70
CA ASP A 411 5.33 0.17 -22.54
C ASP A 411 5.66 1.59 -22.08
N VAL A 412 6.95 1.94 -22.13
CA VAL A 412 7.44 3.28 -21.83
C VAL A 412 7.67 4.05 -23.13
N VAL A 413 7.07 5.24 -23.22
CA VAL A 413 7.29 6.19 -24.34
C VAL A 413 7.94 7.44 -23.82
N VAL A 414 9.17 7.71 -24.26
CA VAL A 414 9.92 8.92 -23.89
C VAL A 414 9.49 10.08 -24.79
N ILE A 415 8.93 11.12 -24.18
CA ILE A 415 8.40 12.29 -24.87
C ILE A 415 9.47 13.37 -24.90
N PRO A 416 9.73 14.00 -26.06
CA PRO A 416 10.69 15.08 -26.15
C PRO A 416 10.26 16.28 -25.31
N THR A 417 11.23 17.03 -24.79
CA THR A 417 10.98 18.28 -24.05
C THR A 417 10.47 19.38 -24.99
N ASN A 418 9.60 20.24 -24.44
CA ASN A 418 9.06 21.39 -25.20
C ASN A 418 10.16 22.37 -25.65
N ARG A 419 11.16 22.59 -24.77
CA ARG A 419 12.36 23.39 -25.09
C ARG A 419 13.61 22.54 -24.88
N ASN A 420 14.68 22.84 -25.63
CA ASN A 420 15.93 22.12 -25.48
C ASN A 420 16.51 22.31 -24.09
N MET A 421 16.92 21.22 -23.45
CA MET A 421 17.53 21.24 -22.14
C MET A 421 18.91 21.89 -22.17
N GLN A 422 19.14 22.87 -21.30
CA GLN A 422 20.40 23.63 -21.21
C GLN A 422 21.25 23.25 -20.01
N ARG A 423 20.82 22.27 -19.18
CA ARG A 423 21.54 21.84 -17.99
C ARG A 423 22.92 21.29 -18.34
N LYS A 424 23.96 21.75 -17.59
CA LYS A 424 25.33 21.25 -17.67
C LYS A 424 25.55 20.14 -16.64
N GLU A 425 25.93 18.95 -17.10
CA GLU A 425 26.26 17.84 -16.23
C GLU A 425 27.77 17.73 -16.08
N PHE A 426 28.29 18.06 -14.89
CA PHE A 426 29.73 17.92 -14.59
C PHE A 426 30.08 16.45 -14.30
N GLN A 427 31.36 16.12 -14.43
CA GLN A 427 31.85 14.78 -14.08
C GLN A 427 31.78 14.58 -12.56
N ASP A 428 31.64 13.30 -12.16
CA ASP A 428 31.68 12.92 -10.76
C ASP A 428 33.10 13.16 -10.19
N VAL A 429 33.13 13.64 -8.98
CA VAL A 429 34.37 13.95 -8.25
C VAL A 429 34.52 12.91 -7.13
N VAL A 430 35.58 12.10 -7.16
CA VAL A 430 35.76 10.99 -6.21
C VAL A 430 36.91 11.28 -5.28
N TYR A 431 36.63 11.25 -3.97
CA TYR A 431 37.60 11.42 -2.87
C TYR A 431 37.90 10.07 -2.20
N ARG A 432 39.00 10.02 -1.47
CA ARG A 432 39.42 8.84 -0.71
C ARG A 432 38.47 8.58 0.47
N THR A 433 38.17 9.64 1.23
CA THR A 433 37.36 9.54 2.46
C THR A 433 36.10 10.40 2.42
N GLU A 434 35.11 10.04 3.22
CA GLU A 434 33.90 10.86 3.38
C GLU A 434 34.20 12.26 3.95
N VAL A 435 35.18 12.36 4.83
CA VAL A 435 35.57 13.63 5.46
C VAL A 435 36.07 14.62 4.42
N GLU A 436 36.96 14.17 3.52
CA GLU A 436 37.46 14.95 2.39
C GLU A 436 36.33 15.37 1.46
N LYS A 437 35.45 14.42 1.12
CA LYS A 437 34.25 14.64 0.28
C LYS A 437 33.38 15.77 0.83
N PHE A 438 32.95 15.67 2.09
CA PHE A 438 32.07 16.68 2.70
C PHE A 438 32.74 18.03 2.87
N ARG A 439 34.07 18.07 3.19
CA ARG A 439 34.81 19.31 3.29
C ARG A 439 34.85 20.06 1.94
N ASN A 440 35.15 19.35 0.86
CA ASN A 440 35.26 19.95 -0.48
C ASN A 440 33.89 20.25 -1.09
N ALA A 441 32.87 19.43 -0.85
CA ALA A 441 31.49 19.74 -1.22
C ALA A 441 31.02 21.04 -0.54
N ALA A 442 31.30 21.21 0.77
CA ALA A 442 30.97 22.44 1.49
C ALA A 442 31.71 23.68 0.98
N LYS A 443 32.95 23.54 0.48
CA LYS A 443 33.67 24.65 -0.17
C LYS A 443 32.97 25.08 -1.47
N GLU A 444 32.60 24.14 -2.37
CA GLU A 444 31.89 24.48 -3.60
C GLU A 444 30.53 25.12 -3.30
N ILE A 445 29.77 24.58 -2.32
CA ILE A 445 28.49 25.16 -1.88
C ILE A 445 28.70 26.62 -1.45
N LYS A 446 29.73 26.89 -0.65
CA LYS A 446 30.03 28.26 -0.21
C LYS A 446 30.39 29.17 -1.37
N GLU A 447 31.24 28.73 -2.29
CA GLU A 447 31.62 29.52 -3.47
C GLU A 447 30.44 29.87 -4.36
N LEU A 448 29.48 28.95 -4.53
CA LEU A 448 28.27 29.18 -5.30
C LEU A 448 27.30 30.12 -4.54
N ASN A 449 27.13 29.93 -3.24
CA ASN A 449 26.32 30.81 -2.40
C ASN A 449 26.88 32.24 -2.38
N ASP A 450 28.21 32.41 -2.23
CA ASP A 450 28.88 33.73 -2.27
C ASP A 450 28.69 34.43 -3.60
N ARG A 451 28.52 33.70 -4.71
CA ARG A 451 28.14 34.24 -6.06
C ARG A 451 26.66 34.52 -6.20
N GLY A 452 25.82 34.09 -5.23
CA GLY A 452 24.37 34.20 -5.29
C GLY A 452 23.67 33.13 -6.12
N GLN A 453 24.37 32.07 -6.55
CA GLN A 453 23.76 30.94 -7.26
C GLN A 453 23.05 30.00 -6.27
N PRO A 454 21.77 29.62 -6.48
CA PRO A 454 21.07 28.69 -5.62
C PRO A 454 21.63 27.26 -5.75
N VAL A 455 21.71 26.56 -4.59
CA VAL A 455 22.28 25.21 -4.52
C VAL A 455 21.30 24.26 -3.81
N LEU A 456 20.95 23.18 -4.49
CA LEU A 456 20.21 22.05 -3.91
C LEU A 456 21.17 20.88 -3.67
N VAL A 457 21.33 20.48 -2.42
CA VAL A 457 22.23 19.40 -2.05
C VAL A 457 21.42 18.14 -1.72
N GLY A 458 21.68 17.06 -2.44
CA GLY A 458 21.08 15.74 -2.20
C GLY A 458 21.98 14.86 -1.32
N THR A 459 21.43 14.31 -0.23
CA THR A 459 22.10 13.35 0.66
C THR A 459 21.27 12.08 0.78
N VAL A 460 21.90 10.92 1.07
CA VAL A 460 21.21 9.62 1.12
C VAL A 460 20.64 9.29 2.50
N SER A 461 21.05 9.99 3.57
CA SER A 461 20.52 9.75 4.91
C SER A 461 20.41 11.03 5.74
N VAL A 462 19.57 10.96 6.80
CA VAL A 462 19.38 12.04 7.76
C VAL A 462 20.71 12.38 8.45
N GLU A 463 21.48 11.37 8.88
CA GLU A 463 22.79 11.55 9.50
C GLU A 463 23.76 12.35 8.62
N LYS A 464 23.85 11.98 7.32
CA LYS A 464 24.72 12.66 6.36
C LYS A 464 24.27 14.09 6.10
N SER A 465 22.96 14.35 6.08
CA SER A 465 22.40 15.70 5.95
C SER A 465 22.75 16.58 7.16
N GLU A 466 22.63 16.05 8.37
CA GLU A 466 22.99 16.77 9.61
C GLU A 466 24.49 17.02 9.72
N ARG A 467 25.31 16.05 9.33
CA ARG A 467 26.76 16.19 9.26
C ARG A 467 27.18 17.31 8.32
N LEU A 468 26.63 17.35 7.12
CA LEU A 468 26.90 18.43 6.17
C LEU A 468 26.39 19.78 6.67
N SER A 469 25.19 19.83 7.23
CA SER A 469 24.62 21.02 7.85
C SER A 469 25.52 21.56 8.96
N GLY A 470 26.11 20.70 9.81
CA GLY A 470 27.08 21.09 10.83
C GLY A 470 28.37 21.69 10.25
N ILE A 471 28.79 21.25 9.06
CA ILE A 471 29.96 21.84 8.37
C ILE A 471 29.61 23.22 7.79
N LEU A 472 28.46 23.33 7.11
CA LEU A 472 27.99 24.57 6.50
C LEU A 472 27.76 25.67 7.54
N LYS A 473 27.17 25.35 8.70
CA LYS A 473 27.02 26.29 9.83
C LYS A 473 28.34 26.83 10.33
N ARG A 474 29.37 26.00 10.45
CA ARG A 474 30.73 26.43 10.86
C ARG A 474 31.41 27.32 9.82
N MET A 475 31.03 27.15 8.53
CA MET A 475 31.55 28.00 7.44
C MET A 475 30.73 29.28 7.24
N GLY A 476 29.67 29.51 8.05
CA GLY A 476 28.83 30.70 7.97
C GLY A 476 27.88 30.71 6.78
N VAL A 477 27.53 29.55 6.22
CA VAL A 477 26.57 29.45 5.11
C VAL A 477 25.17 29.25 5.68
N GLU A 478 24.27 30.20 5.44
CA GLU A 478 22.85 30.05 5.77
C GLU A 478 22.21 28.99 4.85
N HIS A 479 21.50 28.04 5.43
CA HIS A 479 20.87 26.97 4.66
C HIS A 479 19.67 26.39 5.40
N GLU A 480 18.73 25.84 4.61
CA GLU A 480 17.58 25.07 5.09
C GLU A 480 17.86 23.57 4.95
N VAL A 481 17.37 22.78 5.93
CA VAL A 481 17.54 21.34 5.94
C VAL A 481 16.19 20.65 5.83
N LEU A 482 16.05 19.81 4.83
CA LEU A 482 14.90 18.96 4.56
C LEU A 482 15.24 17.50 4.84
N ASN A 483 14.74 16.97 5.92
CA ASN A 483 14.87 15.58 6.30
C ASN A 483 13.58 15.11 7.00
N ALA A 484 13.52 13.83 7.37
CA ALA A 484 12.37 13.23 8.05
C ALA A 484 11.92 13.98 9.33
N LYS A 485 12.79 14.81 9.93
CA LYS A 485 12.47 15.60 11.14
C LYS A 485 11.71 16.90 10.82
N ASN A 486 11.78 17.41 9.58
CA ASN A 486 11.23 18.72 9.18
C ASN A 486 10.12 18.62 8.12
N HIS A 487 9.37 17.57 8.16
CA HIS A 487 8.39 17.19 7.15
C HIS A 487 7.28 18.24 6.90
N GLU A 488 6.77 18.91 7.94
CA GLU A 488 5.63 19.83 7.82
C GLU A 488 5.91 21.06 6.93
N ARG A 489 7.17 21.53 6.88
CA ARG A 489 7.58 22.69 6.09
C ARG A 489 8.21 22.36 4.74
N GLU A 490 8.23 21.07 4.39
CA GLU A 490 8.92 20.56 3.20
C GLU A 490 8.53 21.30 1.92
N ALA A 491 7.22 21.38 1.64
CA ALA A 491 6.72 22.01 0.41
C ALA A 491 7.11 23.49 0.29
N PHE A 492 7.09 24.21 1.42
CA PHE A 492 7.47 25.62 1.44
C PHE A 492 8.98 25.82 1.16
N ILE A 493 9.83 25.05 1.85
CA ILE A 493 11.29 25.17 1.70
C ILE A 493 11.70 24.85 0.26
N ILE A 494 11.14 23.77 -0.32
CA ILE A 494 11.44 23.40 -1.72
C ILE A 494 10.95 24.45 -2.70
N ALA A 495 9.78 25.04 -2.49
CA ALA A 495 9.26 26.08 -3.36
C ALA A 495 10.18 27.34 -3.39
N GLN A 496 10.97 27.57 -2.33
CA GLN A 496 11.90 28.69 -2.22
C GLN A 496 13.36 28.31 -2.52
N ALA A 497 13.67 27.05 -2.81
CA ALA A 497 15.03 26.56 -3.06
C ALA A 497 15.67 27.17 -4.34
N GLY A 498 14.88 27.77 -5.23
CA GLY A 498 15.36 28.46 -6.42
C GLY A 498 15.68 29.95 -6.23
N ARG A 499 15.56 30.50 -5.03
CA ARG A 499 15.88 31.90 -4.73
C ARG A 499 17.37 32.16 -4.80
N LYS A 500 17.74 33.41 -5.09
CA LYS A 500 19.15 33.86 -5.19
C LYS A 500 19.91 33.51 -3.91
N GLY A 501 21.00 32.78 -4.05
CA GLY A 501 21.87 32.38 -2.92
C GLY A 501 21.23 31.39 -1.95
N ALA A 502 20.06 30.81 -2.22
CA ALA A 502 19.47 29.81 -1.37
C ALA A 502 20.30 28.53 -1.37
N VAL A 503 20.52 27.96 -0.19
CA VAL A 503 21.17 26.64 -0.01
C VAL A 503 20.18 25.72 0.70
N THR A 504 19.80 24.62 0.04
CA THR A 504 18.86 23.64 0.59
C THR A 504 19.53 22.29 0.63
N VAL A 505 19.63 21.68 1.82
CA VAL A 505 20.13 20.32 2.02
C VAL A 505 18.94 19.39 2.18
N SER A 506 18.80 18.44 1.27
CA SER A 506 17.64 17.54 1.24
C SER A 506 18.09 16.08 1.33
N THR A 507 17.39 15.28 2.14
CA THR A 507 17.56 13.82 2.08
C THR A 507 16.76 13.24 0.91
N ASN A 508 17.41 12.37 0.16
CA ASN A 508 16.81 11.63 -0.96
C ASN A 508 15.86 12.49 -1.82
N MET A 509 14.60 12.09 -1.87
CA MET A 509 13.58 12.63 -2.75
C MET A 509 12.64 13.64 -2.06
N ALA A 510 13.05 14.25 -0.95
CA ALA A 510 12.25 15.28 -0.29
C ALA A 510 11.82 16.36 -1.29
N GLY A 511 10.55 16.80 -1.21
CA GLY A 511 9.96 17.75 -2.15
C GLY A 511 9.60 17.16 -3.53
N ARG A 512 9.49 15.83 -3.68
CA ARG A 512 8.99 15.21 -4.90
C ARG A 512 7.56 15.70 -5.21
N GLY A 513 7.25 15.95 -6.48
CA GLY A 513 5.97 16.53 -6.91
C GLY A 513 5.84 18.05 -6.71
N THR A 514 6.83 18.72 -6.10
CA THR A 514 6.87 20.18 -5.98
C THR A 514 7.91 20.75 -6.93
N ASP A 515 7.52 21.74 -7.72
CA ASP A 515 8.41 22.41 -8.66
C ASP A 515 9.28 23.45 -7.95
N ILE A 516 10.57 23.49 -8.34
CA ILE A 516 11.51 24.53 -7.93
C ILE A 516 11.53 25.58 -9.05
N LEU A 517 10.99 26.74 -8.77
CA LEU A 517 11.00 27.89 -9.68
C LEU A 517 12.22 28.75 -9.38
N LEU A 518 12.97 29.14 -10.42
CA LEU A 518 14.06 30.10 -10.26
C LEU A 518 13.49 31.44 -9.80
N GLY A 519 14.14 32.10 -8.83
CA GLY A 519 13.63 33.30 -8.17
C GLY A 519 12.62 33.04 -7.05
N GLY A 520 12.16 31.80 -6.87
CA GLY A 520 11.18 31.40 -5.85
C GLY A 520 9.74 31.39 -6.34
N ASN A 521 8.83 30.94 -5.51
CA ASN A 521 7.40 30.86 -5.80
C ASN A 521 6.62 31.94 -5.05
N ALA A 522 6.10 32.92 -5.83
CA ALA A 522 5.36 34.07 -5.30
C ALA A 522 4.09 33.69 -4.53
N GLU A 523 3.39 32.64 -4.97
CA GLU A 523 2.16 32.17 -4.32
C GLU A 523 2.44 31.61 -2.91
N PHE A 524 3.49 30.80 -2.77
CA PHE A 524 3.90 30.28 -1.47
C PHE A 524 4.36 31.38 -0.52
N ILE A 525 5.03 32.44 -1.03
CA ILE A 525 5.42 33.59 -0.21
C ILE A 525 4.19 34.34 0.26
N ALA A 526 3.20 34.57 -0.62
CA ALA A 526 1.94 35.20 -0.25
C ALA A 526 1.17 34.39 0.80
N LYS A 527 1.04 33.07 0.60
CA LYS A 527 0.40 32.18 1.57
C LYS A 527 1.06 32.25 2.96
N GLU A 528 2.38 32.29 3.01
CA GLU A 528 3.12 32.38 4.28
C GLU A 528 2.95 33.76 4.95
N GLU A 529 2.85 34.85 4.19
CA GLU A 529 2.54 36.17 4.74
C GLU A 529 1.17 36.17 5.44
N PHE A 530 0.15 35.62 4.78
CA PHE A 530 -1.21 35.56 5.35
C PHE A 530 -1.28 34.64 6.57
N ARG A 531 -0.57 33.50 6.55
CA ARG A 531 -0.46 32.61 7.75
C ARG A 531 0.18 33.33 8.94
N LYS A 532 1.24 34.11 8.71
CA LYS A 532 1.88 34.93 9.76
C LYS A 532 0.94 35.98 10.34
N ARG A 533 -0.04 36.43 9.55
CA ARG A 533 -1.09 37.35 9.98
C ARG A 533 -2.30 36.64 10.59
N ASN A 534 -2.24 35.31 10.79
CA ASN A 534 -3.34 34.43 11.26
C ASN A 534 -4.59 34.49 10.37
N LEU A 535 -4.41 34.73 9.07
CA LEU A 535 -5.46 34.68 8.06
C LEU A 535 -5.33 33.35 7.30
N ASP A 536 -6.48 32.77 6.91
CA ASP A 536 -6.50 31.57 6.09
C ASP A 536 -6.16 31.91 4.62
N PRO A 537 -4.98 31.50 4.10
CA PRO A 537 -4.61 31.85 2.73
C PRO A 537 -5.51 31.25 1.66
N ASP A 538 -6.11 30.09 1.94
CA ASP A 538 -6.93 29.39 0.95
C ASP A 538 -8.30 30.08 0.84
N GLN A 539 -8.86 30.58 1.93
CA GLN A 539 -10.06 31.45 1.90
C GLN A 539 -9.78 32.75 1.15
N MET A 540 -8.62 33.37 1.38
CA MET A 540 -8.22 34.61 0.66
C MET A 540 -8.09 34.37 -0.84
N GLN A 541 -7.49 33.26 -1.23
CA GLN A 541 -7.28 32.86 -2.63
C GLN A 541 -8.59 32.50 -3.35
N THR A 542 -9.55 31.91 -2.66
CA THR A 542 -10.81 31.42 -3.25
C THR A 542 -11.96 32.44 -3.11
N ALA A 543 -11.74 33.53 -2.39
CA ALA A 543 -12.73 34.61 -2.25
C ALA A 543 -13.20 35.14 -3.61
N ALA A 544 -14.46 35.58 -3.67
CA ALA A 544 -15.06 36.07 -4.90
C ALA A 544 -14.33 37.32 -5.43
N VAL A 545 -14.24 37.44 -6.74
CA VAL A 545 -13.63 38.62 -7.39
C VAL A 545 -14.38 39.86 -6.98
N GLY A 546 -13.66 40.89 -6.47
CA GLY A 546 -14.23 42.12 -5.98
C GLY A 546 -14.48 42.19 -4.46
N THR A 547 -14.15 41.12 -3.71
CA THR A 547 -14.11 41.17 -2.24
C THR A 547 -12.78 41.71 -1.73
N VAL A 548 -12.77 42.28 -0.53
CA VAL A 548 -11.56 42.87 0.08
C VAL A 548 -10.47 41.81 0.27
N GLU A 549 -10.87 40.61 0.66
CA GLU A 549 -9.96 39.46 0.82
C GLU A 549 -9.27 39.09 -0.50
N ARG A 550 -10.04 39.07 -1.59
CA ARG A 550 -9.49 38.75 -2.92
C ARG A 550 -8.58 39.86 -3.43
N GLU A 551 -8.93 41.12 -3.22
CA GLU A 551 -8.08 42.24 -3.60
C GLU A 551 -6.76 42.30 -2.82
N GLU A 552 -6.79 41.94 -1.52
CA GLU A 552 -5.57 41.81 -0.71
C GLU A 552 -4.68 40.69 -1.23
N TRP A 553 -5.27 39.54 -1.54
CA TRP A 553 -4.55 38.42 -2.13
C TRP A 553 -3.89 38.81 -3.46
N ASP A 554 -4.64 39.37 -4.39
CA ASP A 554 -4.15 39.72 -5.72
C ASP A 554 -3.06 40.81 -5.65
N ARG A 555 -3.14 41.70 -4.69
CA ARG A 555 -2.13 42.76 -4.45
C ARG A 555 -0.85 42.15 -3.87
N ALA A 556 -0.95 41.25 -2.89
CA ALA A 556 0.19 40.56 -2.34
C ALA A 556 0.88 39.68 -3.40
N LEU A 557 0.08 38.88 -4.14
CA LEU A 557 0.59 38.04 -5.22
C LEU A 557 1.30 38.87 -6.32
N SER A 558 0.72 40.01 -6.73
CA SER A 558 1.33 40.88 -7.73
C SER A 558 2.66 41.49 -7.27
N LYS A 559 2.76 41.84 -5.99
CA LYS A 559 4.00 42.33 -5.36
C LYS A 559 5.08 41.27 -5.43
N TYR A 560 4.78 40.07 -4.88
CA TYR A 560 5.76 38.97 -4.80
C TYR A 560 6.13 38.42 -6.18
N LYS A 561 5.21 38.44 -7.14
CA LYS A 561 5.50 38.04 -8.52
C LYS A 561 6.53 38.95 -9.17
N LYS A 562 6.45 40.28 -8.97
CA LYS A 562 7.47 41.22 -9.48
C LYS A 562 8.84 40.97 -8.84
N GLU A 563 8.87 40.68 -7.53
CA GLU A 563 10.11 40.33 -6.81
C GLU A 563 10.72 39.06 -7.41
N THR A 564 9.94 37.97 -7.48
CA THR A 564 10.41 36.68 -7.97
C THR A 564 10.79 36.70 -9.44
N ASP A 565 10.08 37.46 -10.29
CA ASP A 565 10.42 37.60 -11.71
C ASP A 565 11.78 38.33 -11.90
N SER A 566 12.06 39.40 -11.11
CA SER A 566 13.36 40.06 -11.12
C SER A 566 14.48 39.16 -10.63
N GLU A 567 14.24 38.42 -9.53
CA GLU A 567 15.20 37.46 -8.97
C GLU A 567 15.45 36.27 -9.91
N HIS A 568 14.43 35.85 -10.68
CA HIS A 568 14.53 34.82 -11.72
C HIS A 568 15.57 35.21 -12.76
N ASP A 569 15.48 36.43 -13.32
CA ASP A 569 16.42 36.88 -14.33
C ASP A 569 17.86 36.97 -13.83
N GLU A 570 18.05 37.36 -12.55
CA GLU A 570 19.35 37.35 -11.91
C GLU A 570 19.91 35.92 -11.77
N VAL A 571 19.11 34.99 -11.30
CA VAL A 571 19.51 33.58 -11.10
C VAL A 571 19.78 32.88 -12.43
N VAL A 572 19.00 33.17 -13.48
CA VAL A 572 19.26 32.68 -14.84
C VAL A 572 20.64 33.16 -15.34
N ASN A 573 20.97 34.44 -15.13
CA ASN A 573 22.29 35.00 -15.52
C ASN A 573 23.45 34.36 -14.70
N LEU A 574 23.22 33.92 -13.48
CA LEU A 574 24.21 33.22 -12.64
C LEU A 574 24.37 31.73 -13.03
N GLY A 575 23.57 31.21 -13.95
CA GLY A 575 23.62 29.82 -14.46
C GLY A 575 22.56 28.91 -13.89
N GLY A 576 21.53 29.43 -13.23
CA GLY A 576 20.39 28.72 -12.72
C GLY A 576 20.70 27.88 -11.47
N LEU A 577 19.83 26.93 -11.11
CA LEU A 577 19.98 26.05 -9.95
C LEU A 577 21.14 25.07 -10.14
N HIS A 578 22.04 25.00 -9.16
CA HIS A 578 23.06 23.97 -9.07
C HIS A 578 22.61 22.83 -8.19
N VAL A 579 22.67 21.61 -8.70
CA VAL A 579 22.34 20.37 -7.96
C VAL A 579 23.64 19.64 -7.60
N LEU A 580 23.88 19.47 -6.30
CA LEU A 580 25.04 18.76 -5.78
C LEU A 580 24.57 17.48 -5.10
N GLY A 581 24.95 16.30 -5.63
CA GLY A 581 24.74 15.02 -4.97
C GLY A 581 25.95 14.64 -4.12
N THR A 582 25.74 14.26 -2.87
CA THR A 582 26.86 13.84 -1.98
C THR A 582 27.22 12.36 -2.12
N GLU A 583 26.39 11.58 -2.82
CA GLU A 583 26.58 10.18 -3.13
C GLU A 583 25.81 9.79 -4.36
N ARG A 584 26.14 8.63 -4.93
CA ARG A 584 25.28 7.96 -5.92
C ARG A 584 24.30 7.06 -5.18
N HIS A 585 23.04 7.11 -5.60
CA HIS A 585 22.01 6.23 -5.09
C HIS A 585 22.12 4.81 -5.67
N GLU A 586 21.45 3.86 -5.08
CA GLU A 586 21.39 2.48 -5.57
C GLU A 586 20.81 2.37 -6.98
N SER A 587 19.89 3.28 -7.35
CA SER A 587 19.27 3.34 -8.66
C SER A 587 19.71 4.60 -9.43
N ARG A 588 20.09 4.43 -10.69
CA ARG A 588 20.37 5.53 -11.63
C ARG A 588 19.18 6.47 -11.82
N ARG A 589 17.99 5.93 -11.67
CA ARG A 589 16.74 6.66 -11.76
C ARG A 589 16.65 7.77 -10.70
N ILE A 590 17.00 7.48 -9.47
CA ILE A 590 17.00 8.44 -8.35
C ILE A 590 18.02 9.56 -8.62
N ASP A 591 19.21 9.22 -9.10
CA ASP A 591 20.20 10.21 -9.53
C ASP A 591 19.67 11.14 -10.63
N ASN A 592 18.95 10.58 -11.62
CA ASN A 592 18.35 11.35 -12.70
C ASN A 592 17.21 12.26 -12.21
N GLN A 593 16.41 11.80 -11.21
CA GLN A 593 15.37 12.63 -10.58
C GLN A 593 16.01 13.81 -9.82
N LEU A 594 17.10 13.57 -9.10
CA LEU A 594 17.83 14.63 -8.40
C LEU A 594 18.39 15.64 -9.40
N ARG A 595 19.08 15.19 -10.46
CA ARG A 595 19.56 16.09 -11.55
C ARG A 595 18.40 16.85 -12.21
N GLY A 596 17.26 16.20 -12.39
CA GLY A 596 16.06 16.76 -13.00
C GLY A 596 15.41 17.91 -12.21
N ARG A 597 15.91 18.20 -11.01
CA ARG A 597 15.48 19.39 -10.26
C ARG A 597 15.98 20.69 -10.89
N ALA A 598 17.07 20.66 -11.67
CA ALA A 598 17.62 21.80 -12.40
C ALA A 598 17.42 21.69 -13.91
N GLY A 599 17.41 22.81 -14.60
CA GLY A 599 17.32 22.87 -16.07
C GLY A 599 15.93 22.56 -16.59
N ARG A 600 14.87 23.12 -16.01
CA ARG A 600 13.46 22.92 -16.38
C ARG A 600 13.02 23.94 -17.42
N GLN A 601 12.12 23.57 -18.32
CA GLN A 601 11.50 24.44 -19.35
C GLN A 601 12.51 25.28 -20.16
N GLY A 602 13.75 24.77 -20.35
CA GLY A 602 14.81 25.47 -21.07
C GLY A 602 15.64 26.44 -20.21
N ASP A 603 15.40 26.52 -18.90
CA ASP A 603 16.23 27.29 -17.98
C ASP A 603 17.65 26.69 -17.87
N PRO A 604 18.67 27.50 -17.60
CA PRO A 604 20.00 27.00 -17.31
C PRO A 604 20.01 26.27 -15.97
N GLY A 605 21.00 25.42 -15.76
CA GLY A 605 21.24 24.70 -14.52
C GLY A 605 22.49 23.88 -14.61
N SER A 606 22.92 23.32 -13.49
CA SER A 606 24.07 22.43 -13.49
C SER A 606 23.94 21.36 -12.42
N SER A 607 24.68 20.25 -12.57
CA SER A 607 24.72 19.19 -11.58
C SER A 607 26.08 18.56 -11.47
N ARG A 608 26.49 18.18 -10.23
CA ARG A 608 27.72 17.47 -9.92
C ARG A 608 27.51 16.50 -8.78
N PHE A 609 28.23 15.35 -8.80
CA PHE A 609 28.25 14.40 -7.72
C PHE A 609 29.61 14.36 -7.04
N TYR A 610 29.60 14.43 -5.71
CA TYR A 610 30.74 14.26 -4.82
C TYR A 610 30.68 12.87 -4.18
N LEU A 611 31.68 12.05 -4.45
CA LEU A 611 31.69 10.64 -4.06
C LEU A 611 32.92 10.32 -3.21
N SER A 612 32.83 9.27 -2.43
CA SER A 612 33.94 8.69 -1.65
C SER A 612 34.06 7.20 -1.92
N LEU A 613 35.28 6.68 -1.79
CA LEU A 613 35.49 5.23 -1.80
C LEU A 613 34.87 4.52 -0.58
N GLN A 614 34.50 5.29 0.45
CA GLN A 614 33.83 4.80 1.66
C GLN A 614 32.30 4.79 1.55
N ASP A 615 31.73 5.38 0.50
CA ASP A 615 30.28 5.38 0.28
C ASP A 615 29.77 3.94 0.10
N ASP A 616 28.58 3.64 0.62
CA ASP A 616 28.04 2.28 0.69
C ASP A 616 28.03 1.57 -0.67
N LEU A 617 27.60 2.25 -1.73
CA LEU A 617 27.60 1.69 -3.08
C LEU A 617 29.01 1.27 -3.53
N MET A 618 30.02 2.09 -3.20
CA MET A 618 31.42 1.82 -3.56
C MET A 618 32.04 0.74 -2.67
N ARG A 619 31.68 0.68 -1.40
CA ARG A 619 32.16 -0.29 -0.42
C ARG A 619 31.60 -1.69 -0.73
N ILE A 620 30.27 -1.79 -0.95
CA ILE A 620 29.57 -3.07 -1.11
C ILE A 620 29.76 -3.65 -2.52
N PHE A 621 29.64 -2.82 -3.54
CA PHE A 621 29.65 -3.28 -4.95
C PHE A 621 30.93 -2.95 -5.72
N GLY A 622 31.76 -2.03 -5.23
CA GLY A 622 33.04 -1.67 -5.84
C GLY A 622 34.18 -2.69 -5.58
N GLY A 623 34.06 -3.46 -4.50
CA GLY A 623 34.98 -4.48 -4.07
C GLY A 623 36.32 -3.95 -3.53
N GLU A 624 36.94 -4.67 -2.61
CA GLU A 624 38.25 -4.34 -2.01
C GLU A 624 39.35 -4.17 -3.07
N ARG A 625 39.24 -4.88 -4.22
CA ARG A 625 40.21 -4.75 -5.30
C ARG A 625 40.26 -3.37 -5.92
N MET A 626 39.12 -2.68 -5.98
CA MET A 626 39.06 -1.31 -6.48
C MET A 626 39.65 -0.33 -5.47
N GLN A 627 39.35 -0.48 -4.17
CA GLN A 627 39.94 0.32 -3.11
C GLN A 627 41.46 0.15 -3.06
N ASN A 628 41.93 -1.10 -3.12
CA ASN A 628 43.36 -1.41 -3.12
C ASN A 628 44.07 -0.90 -4.38
N LEU A 629 43.41 -0.91 -5.54
CA LEU A 629 43.96 -0.34 -6.78
C LEU A 629 44.10 1.18 -6.68
N MET A 630 43.10 1.86 -6.16
CA MET A 630 43.10 3.33 -5.99
C MET A 630 44.14 3.77 -4.94
N LEU A 631 44.29 3.03 -3.84
CA LEU A 631 45.34 3.26 -2.85
C LEU A 631 46.76 3.09 -3.45
N ARG A 632 46.95 2.12 -4.35
CA ARG A 632 48.22 1.92 -5.06
C ARG A 632 48.49 2.98 -6.14
N LEU A 633 47.45 3.64 -6.65
CA LEU A 633 47.57 4.76 -7.58
C LEU A 633 48.02 6.10 -6.91
N GLY A 634 48.26 6.10 -5.59
CA GLY A 634 48.84 7.22 -4.86
C GLY A 634 47.88 8.41 -4.75
N MET A 635 46.64 8.21 -4.37
CA MET A 635 45.73 9.32 -4.07
C MET A 635 46.26 10.18 -2.93
N GLU A 636 46.62 11.42 -3.20
CA GLU A 636 46.96 12.41 -2.23
C GLU A 636 45.73 12.93 -1.48
N GLU A 637 45.88 13.41 -0.25
CA GLU A 637 44.80 14.01 0.53
C GLU A 637 44.23 15.23 -0.19
N ASP A 638 42.91 15.40 -0.14
CA ASP A 638 42.15 16.51 -0.74
C ASP A 638 42.29 16.65 -2.29
N VAL A 639 42.93 15.71 -2.98
CA VAL A 639 42.99 15.69 -4.46
C VAL A 639 41.93 14.78 -5.06
N PRO A 640 40.94 15.37 -5.77
CA PRO A 640 39.87 14.58 -6.36
C PRO A 640 40.33 13.82 -7.63
N ILE A 641 39.74 12.68 -7.88
CA ILE A 641 39.84 11.99 -9.15
C ILE A 641 38.58 12.26 -9.97
N GLU A 642 38.76 12.90 -11.14
CA GLU A 642 37.74 13.02 -12.16
C GLU A 642 38.07 12.08 -13.31
N SER A 643 37.35 10.98 -13.46
CA SER A 643 37.57 9.97 -14.47
C SER A 643 36.31 9.37 -15.03
N LYS A 644 36.13 9.47 -16.34
CA LYS A 644 35.03 8.82 -17.08
C LYS A 644 35.01 7.29 -16.89
N LEU A 645 36.17 6.68 -16.61
CA LEU A 645 36.25 5.25 -16.33
C LEU A 645 35.60 4.90 -14.99
N ILE A 646 35.85 5.70 -13.97
CA ILE A 646 35.26 5.50 -12.63
C ILE A 646 33.74 5.70 -12.70
N THR A 647 33.27 6.78 -13.35
CA THR A 647 31.82 7.00 -13.55
C THR A 647 31.17 5.82 -14.28
N LYS A 648 31.81 5.21 -15.30
CA LYS A 648 31.30 4.01 -15.97
C LYS A 648 31.27 2.79 -15.05
N ARG A 649 32.23 2.63 -14.14
CA ARG A 649 32.25 1.53 -13.16
C ARG A 649 31.16 1.67 -12.13
N ILE A 650 30.94 2.89 -11.64
CA ILE A 650 29.83 3.22 -10.74
C ILE A 650 28.49 2.93 -11.39
N ALA A 651 28.29 3.36 -12.63
CA ALA A 651 27.07 3.03 -13.39
C ALA A 651 26.86 1.52 -13.61
N ALA A 652 27.94 0.76 -13.75
CA ALA A 652 27.86 -0.71 -13.82
C ALA A 652 27.48 -1.33 -12.47
N ALA A 653 28.01 -0.80 -11.37
CA ALA A 653 27.61 -1.21 -10.01
C ALA A 653 26.13 -0.94 -9.76
N GLN A 654 25.65 0.27 -10.08
CA GLN A 654 24.21 0.61 -9.99
C GLN A 654 23.35 -0.36 -10.81
N LYS A 655 23.75 -0.68 -12.04
CA LYS A 655 23.01 -1.68 -12.83
C LYS A 655 22.96 -3.07 -12.19
N ALA A 656 24.02 -3.48 -11.51
CA ALA A 656 24.03 -4.76 -10.79
C ALA A 656 23.05 -4.72 -9.59
N VAL A 657 23.00 -3.59 -8.86
CA VAL A 657 22.06 -3.39 -7.76
C VAL A 657 20.62 -3.35 -8.27
N GLU A 658 20.35 -2.58 -9.33
CA GLU A 658 19.04 -2.54 -9.98
C GLU A 658 18.57 -3.93 -10.40
N ALA A 659 19.44 -4.73 -11.00
CA ALA A 659 19.13 -6.10 -11.40
C ALA A 659 18.84 -7.02 -10.21
N GLN A 660 19.58 -6.88 -9.11
CA GLN A 660 19.35 -7.62 -7.87
C GLN A 660 18.02 -7.24 -7.24
N ASN A 661 17.74 -5.93 -7.15
CA ASN A 661 16.47 -5.43 -6.62
C ASN A 661 15.28 -5.89 -7.47
N PHE A 662 15.42 -5.89 -8.80
CA PHE A 662 14.40 -6.43 -9.69
C PHE A 662 14.17 -7.93 -9.46
N ALA A 663 15.25 -8.72 -9.33
CA ALA A 663 15.12 -10.15 -9.05
C ALA A 663 14.40 -10.39 -7.71
N SER A 664 14.70 -9.59 -6.69
CA SER A 664 14.04 -9.65 -5.37
C SER A 664 12.54 -9.34 -5.48
N ARG A 665 12.17 -8.24 -6.14
CA ARG A 665 10.75 -7.88 -6.36
C ARG A 665 10.01 -8.94 -7.18
N LYS A 666 10.65 -9.48 -8.21
CA LYS A 666 10.10 -10.56 -9.02
C LYS A 666 9.84 -11.81 -8.18
N HIS A 667 10.77 -12.17 -7.32
CA HIS A 667 10.64 -13.31 -6.42
C HIS A 667 9.45 -13.13 -5.46
N ILE A 668 9.33 -11.96 -4.83
CA ILE A 668 8.17 -11.64 -3.97
C ILE A 668 6.87 -11.78 -4.75
N LEU A 669 6.82 -11.26 -5.97
CA LEU A 669 5.63 -11.32 -6.82
C LEU A 669 5.28 -12.76 -7.22
N GLU A 670 6.25 -13.62 -7.53
CA GLU A 670 6.03 -15.02 -7.91
C GLU A 670 5.36 -15.83 -6.78
N TYR A 671 5.64 -15.49 -5.52
CA TYR A 671 4.95 -16.05 -4.35
C TYR A 671 3.57 -15.42 -4.15
N ASP A 672 3.45 -14.08 -4.25
CA ASP A 672 2.17 -13.40 -4.09
C ASP A 672 1.18 -13.69 -5.22
N ASP A 673 1.64 -14.04 -6.43
CA ASP A 673 0.76 -14.46 -7.53
C ASP A 673 -0.03 -15.73 -7.18
N VAL A 674 0.51 -16.62 -6.34
CA VAL A 674 -0.22 -17.79 -5.81
C VAL A 674 -1.32 -17.33 -4.87
N MET A 675 -0.96 -16.51 -3.88
CA MET A 675 -1.90 -15.90 -2.96
C MET A 675 -2.98 -15.07 -3.67
N ASN A 676 -2.61 -14.38 -4.74
CA ASN A 676 -3.54 -13.55 -5.48
C ASN A 676 -4.64 -14.37 -6.18
N LYS A 677 -4.31 -15.56 -6.70
CA LYS A 677 -5.31 -16.47 -7.27
C LYS A 677 -6.29 -16.95 -6.20
N GLN A 678 -5.79 -17.32 -5.03
CA GLN A 678 -6.60 -17.74 -3.89
C GLN A 678 -7.48 -16.58 -3.40
N ARG A 679 -6.89 -15.38 -3.25
CA ARG A 679 -7.62 -14.15 -2.89
C ARG A 679 -8.75 -13.85 -3.87
N GLN A 680 -8.51 -13.94 -5.17
CA GLN A 680 -9.55 -13.73 -6.18
C GLN A 680 -10.68 -14.73 -6.06
N ALA A 681 -10.40 -15.99 -5.76
CA ALA A 681 -11.42 -17.01 -5.56
C ALA A 681 -12.26 -16.71 -4.30
N VAL A 682 -11.62 -16.43 -3.16
CA VAL A 682 -12.32 -16.12 -1.90
C VAL A 682 -13.10 -14.82 -1.99
N TYR A 683 -12.52 -13.75 -2.54
CA TYR A 683 -13.19 -12.46 -2.68
C TYR A 683 -14.31 -12.53 -3.73
N GLY A 684 -14.15 -13.36 -4.77
CA GLY A 684 -15.20 -13.64 -5.74
C GLY A 684 -16.41 -14.32 -5.10
N LEU A 685 -16.17 -15.37 -4.28
CA LEU A 685 -17.19 -16.05 -3.50
C LEU A 685 -17.89 -15.07 -2.53
N ARG A 686 -17.12 -14.26 -1.85
CA ARG A 686 -17.59 -13.25 -0.91
C ARG A 686 -18.50 -12.21 -1.60
N ASN A 687 -18.10 -11.73 -2.77
CA ASN A 687 -18.91 -10.81 -3.59
C ASN A 687 -20.23 -11.44 -4.07
N GLN A 688 -20.23 -12.71 -4.42
CA GLN A 688 -21.46 -13.42 -4.78
C GLN A 688 -22.45 -13.45 -3.61
N LEU A 689 -21.96 -13.72 -2.39
CA LEU A 689 -22.78 -13.69 -1.17
C LEU A 689 -23.31 -12.28 -0.87
N LEU A 690 -22.45 -11.25 -0.99
CA LEU A 690 -22.82 -9.85 -0.77
C LEU A 690 -23.85 -9.34 -1.78
N SER A 691 -23.81 -9.82 -3.02
CA SER A 691 -24.79 -9.42 -4.06
C SER A 691 -26.22 -9.92 -3.82
N GLY A 692 -26.43 -10.72 -2.76
CA GLY A 692 -27.76 -11.23 -2.40
C GLY A 692 -28.26 -12.35 -3.30
N ALA A 693 -27.37 -13.00 -4.06
CA ALA A 693 -27.73 -14.19 -4.84
C ALA A 693 -28.26 -15.29 -3.91
N ASP A 694 -29.36 -15.90 -4.29
CA ASP A 694 -29.91 -17.04 -3.55
C ASP A 694 -28.89 -18.19 -3.54
N GLN A 695 -28.53 -18.65 -2.34
CA GLN A 695 -27.51 -19.69 -2.15
C GLN A 695 -28.13 -21.07 -1.90
N ARG A 696 -29.45 -21.19 -1.88
CA ARG A 696 -30.14 -22.44 -1.53
C ARG A 696 -29.68 -23.64 -2.37
N ASP A 697 -29.67 -23.47 -3.69
CA ASP A 697 -29.23 -24.55 -4.57
C ASP A 697 -27.80 -24.98 -4.31
N ARG A 698 -26.92 -24.00 -4.08
CA ARG A 698 -25.53 -24.25 -3.73
C ARG A 698 -25.38 -24.95 -2.38
N ILE A 699 -26.16 -24.52 -1.37
CA ILE A 699 -26.15 -25.15 -0.04
C ILE A 699 -26.55 -26.62 -0.19
N MET A 700 -27.59 -26.93 -0.98
CA MET A 700 -28.01 -28.32 -1.21
C MET A 700 -26.99 -29.12 -2.03
N GLU A 701 -26.28 -28.48 -2.96
CA GLU A 701 -25.16 -29.12 -3.66
C GLU A 701 -24.00 -29.47 -2.70
N ILE A 702 -23.65 -28.57 -1.78
CA ILE A 702 -22.64 -28.83 -0.74
C ILE A 702 -23.13 -29.96 0.20
N VAL A 703 -24.39 -29.92 0.64
CA VAL A 703 -24.98 -31.00 1.48
C VAL A 703 -24.85 -32.35 0.79
N ARG A 704 -25.20 -32.44 -0.48
CA ARG A 704 -25.06 -33.66 -1.30
C ARG A 704 -23.58 -34.10 -1.38
N GLY A 705 -22.67 -33.18 -1.60
CA GLY A 705 -21.22 -33.47 -1.64
C GLY A 705 -20.70 -34.05 -0.31
N ILE A 706 -21.11 -33.48 0.84
CA ILE A 706 -20.73 -33.96 2.17
C ILE A 706 -21.31 -35.35 2.43
N VAL A 707 -22.60 -35.58 2.14
CA VAL A 707 -23.25 -36.90 2.30
C VAL A 707 -22.58 -37.94 1.40
N GLY A 708 -22.30 -37.60 0.13
CA GLY A 708 -21.58 -38.47 -0.79
C GLY A 708 -20.19 -38.86 -0.24
N SER A 709 -19.45 -37.89 0.34
CA SER A 709 -18.15 -38.14 0.97
C SER A 709 -18.27 -39.11 2.18
N PHE A 710 -19.27 -38.94 3.03
CA PHE A 710 -19.50 -39.84 4.13
C PHE A 710 -19.82 -41.26 3.64
N ILE A 711 -20.65 -41.40 2.60
CA ILE A 711 -20.96 -42.69 1.97
C ILE A 711 -19.70 -43.32 1.35
N ASP A 712 -18.85 -42.55 0.69
CA ASP A 712 -17.61 -43.04 0.10
C ASP A 712 -16.64 -43.61 1.15
N ILE A 713 -16.57 -42.96 2.34
CA ILE A 713 -15.73 -43.37 3.46
C ILE A 713 -16.31 -44.60 4.20
N ARG A 714 -17.63 -44.58 4.50
CA ARG A 714 -18.28 -45.60 5.35
C ARG A 714 -18.83 -46.77 4.56
N CYS A 715 -19.15 -46.57 3.31
CA CYS A 715 -19.72 -47.56 2.40
C CYS A 715 -18.91 -47.66 1.09
N PRO A 716 -17.59 -48.04 1.12
CA PRO A 716 -16.76 -48.09 -0.04
C PRO A 716 -17.32 -49.02 -1.13
N GLU A 717 -17.24 -48.60 -2.39
CA GLU A 717 -17.78 -49.35 -3.54
C GLU A 717 -17.24 -50.76 -3.72
N LYS A 718 -16.02 -51.02 -3.18
CA LYS A 718 -15.34 -52.31 -3.26
C LYS A 718 -15.71 -53.27 -2.12
N MET A 719 -16.48 -52.82 -1.12
CA MET A 719 -16.94 -53.61 0.03
C MET A 719 -18.35 -54.16 -0.21
N HIS A 720 -18.64 -55.34 0.36
CA HIS A 720 -19.99 -55.90 0.32
C HIS A 720 -20.91 -55.10 1.24
N ALA A 721 -22.20 -54.93 0.88
CA ALA A 721 -23.14 -54.12 1.65
C ALA A 721 -23.30 -54.55 3.12
N SER A 722 -23.03 -55.84 3.44
CA SER A 722 -23.05 -56.34 4.81
C SER A 722 -21.85 -55.91 5.65
N GLU A 723 -20.83 -55.34 5.08
CA GLU A 723 -19.60 -54.87 5.73
C GLU A 723 -19.56 -53.35 5.85
N TRP A 724 -20.61 -52.63 5.39
CA TRP A 724 -20.72 -51.20 5.50
C TRP A 724 -20.96 -50.76 6.95
N ASP A 725 -20.27 -49.70 7.37
CA ASP A 725 -20.43 -49.16 8.73
C ASP A 725 -21.54 -48.09 8.76
N LEU A 726 -22.79 -48.54 8.76
CA LEU A 726 -23.95 -47.67 8.79
C LEU A 726 -24.13 -46.94 10.15
N THR A 727 -23.59 -47.51 11.24
CA THR A 727 -23.63 -46.87 12.56
C THR A 727 -22.70 -45.65 12.57
N ALA A 728 -21.49 -45.77 11.99
CA ALA A 728 -20.62 -44.65 11.86
C ALA A 728 -21.18 -43.61 10.88
N LEU A 729 -21.85 -44.02 9.79
CA LEU A 729 -22.54 -43.09 8.87
C LEU A 729 -23.64 -42.29 9.61
N GLN A 730 -24.43 -42.95 10.45
CA GLN A 730 -25.44 -42.29 11.29
C GLN A 730 -24.80 -41.26 12.23
N SER A 731 -23.70 -41.63 12.89
CA SER A 731 -22.96 -40.71 13.75
C SER A 731 -22.41 -39.51 12.97
N ASP A 732 -21.83 -39.73 11.77
CA ASP A 732 -21.32 -38.65 10.94
C ASP A 732 -22.41 -37.67 10.51
N VAL A 733 -23.59 -38.19 10.07
CA VAL A 733 -24.76 -37.37 9.70
C VAL A 733 -25.34 -36.64 10.92
N LEU A 734 -25.40 -37.30 12.06
CA LEU A 734 -25.87 -36.67 13.31
C LEU A 734 -24.92 -35.52 13.73
N THR A 735 -23.63 -35.76 13.66
CA THR A 735 -22.61 -34.77 14.05
C THR A 735 -22.60 -33.57 13.12
N GLN A 736 -22.78 -33.80 11.83
CA GLN A 736 -22.68 -32.71 10.81
C GLN A 736 -23.98 -31.95 10.64
N PHE A 737 -25.13 -32.64 10.66
CA PHE A 737 -26.44 -32.07 10.33
C PHE A 737 -27.44 -32.06 11.48
N GLY A 738 -27.12 -32.69 12.60
CA GLY A 738 -28.05 -32.91 13.72
C GLY A 738 -29.28 -33.77 13.36
N ALA A 739 -29.19 -34.52 12.27
CA ALA A 739 -30.29 -35.37 11.79
C ALA A 739 -30.06 -36.84 12.15
N LYS A 740 -31.10 -37.53 12.69
CA LYS A 740 -31.06 -38.96 12.91
C LYS A 740 -31.54 -39.70 11.65
N ILE A 741 -30.72 -40.57 11.12
CA ILE A 741 -31.08 -41.49 10.03
C ILE A 741 -31.29 -42.91 10.57
N ASN A 742 -32.14 -43.69 9.91
CA ASN A 742 -32.41 -45.07 10.36
C ASN A 742 -31.49 -46.06 9.61
N PRO A 743 -30.47 -46.67 10.25
CA PRO A 743 -29.57 -47.59 9.57
C PRO A 743 -30.27 -48.84 8.99
N THR A 744 -31.41 -49.25 9.56
CA THR A 744 -32.11 -50.45 9.08
C THR A 744 -32.83 -50.24 7.77
N GLU A 745 -33.25 -49.05 7.47
CA GLU A 745 -33.84 -48.69 6.19
C GLU A 745 -32.78 -48.58 5.09
N LEU A 746 -31.62 -48.05 5.41
CA LEU A 746 -30.50 -47.86 4.48
C LEU A 746 -29.89 -49.20 4.03
N LEU A 747 -29.94 -50.26 4.87
CA LEU A 747 -29.44 -51.58 4.50
C LEU A 747 -30.05 -52.20 3.22
N GLN A 748 -31.25 -51.75 2.83
CA GLN A 748 -31.95 -52.23 1.65
C GLN A 748 -31.71 -51.42 0.41
N MET A 749 -30.96 -50.32 0.52
CA MET A 749 -30.72 -49.34 -0.56
C MET A 749 -29.34 -49.54 -1.16
N ASN A 750 -29.16 -49.18 -2.41
CA ASN A 750 -27.84 -49.01 -3.01
C ASN A 750 -27.28 -47.63 -2.62
N ARG A 751 -25.97 -47.42 -2.86
CA ARG A 751 -25.27 -46.17 -2.47
C ARG A 751 -25.95 -44.91 -2.97
N ALA A 752 -26.43 -44.89 -4.24
CA ALA A 752 -27.10 -43.70 -4.83
C ALA A 752 -28.48 -43.49 -4.16
N GLU A 753 -29.21 -44.53 -3.89
CA GLU A 753 -30.50 -44.45 -3.19
C GLU A 753 -30.35 -44.01 -1.74
N MET A 754 -29.27 -44.41 -1.07
CA MET A 754 -28.93 -43.94 0.29
C MET A 754 -28.59 -42.43 0.27
N GLU A 755 -27.77 -41.98 -0.70
CA GLU A 755 -27.45 -40.58 -0.87
C GLU A 755 -28.72 -39.75 -1.07
N ASP A 756 -29.56 -40.13 -2.01
CA ASP A 756 -30.81 -39.41 -2.30
C ASP A 756 -31.75 -39.40 -1.09
N ALA A 757 -31.93 -40.53 -0.38
CA ALA A 757 -32.77 -40.61 0.82
C ALA A 757 -32.31 -39.72 1.96
N ILE A 758 -31.00 -39.69 2.20
CA ILE A 758 -30.43 -38.85 3.24
C ILE A 758 -30.55 -37.35 2.84
N VAL A 759 -30.25 -37.02 1.58
CA VAL A 759 -30.36 -35.64 1.08
C VAL A 759 -31.80 -35.15 1.12
N ASP A 760 -32.77 -35.97 0.70
CA ASP A 760 -34.19 -35.62 0.75
C ASP A 760 -34.67 -35.34 2.18
N GLN A 761 -34.23 -36.15 3.17
CA GLN A 761 -34.55 -35.91 4.56
C GLN A 761 -33.93 -34.60 5.09
N LEU A 762 -32.67 -34.30 4.69
CA LEU A 762 -32.00 -33.07 5.06
C LEU A 762 -32.65 -31.85 4.41
N GLU A 763 -33.08 -31.96 3.15
CA GLU A 763 -33.78 -30.89 2.45
C GLU A 763 -35.15 -30.60 3.09
N ALA A 764 -35.88 -31.64 3.48
CA ALA A 764 -37.15 -31.49 4.17
C ALA A 764 -36.97 -30.74 5.53
N ARG A 765 -35.98 -31.14 6.32
CA ARG A 765 -35.63 -30.48 7.59
C ARG A 765 -35.20 -29.01 7.38
N TYR A 766 -34.44 -28.74 6.32
CA TYR A 766 -34.03 -27.39 5.98
C TYR A 766 -35.23 -26.52 5.60
N LYS A 767 -36.17 -27.07 4.84
CA LYS A 767 -37.41 -26.42 4.43
C LYS A 767 -38.34 -26.12 5.61
N GLU A 768 -38.49 -27.03 6.55
CA GLU A 768 -39.20 -26.78 7.81
C GLU A 768 -38.64 -25.61 8.60
N LYS A 769 -37.32 -25.57 8.70
CA LYS A 769 -36.59 -24.44 9.33
C LYS A 769 -36.83 -23.13 8.58
N GLU A 770 -36.79 -23.14 7.25
CA GLU A 770 -37.07 -21.98 6.42
C GLU A 770 -38.51 -21.46 6.58
N GLU A 771 -39.50 -22.37 6.68
CA GLU A 771 -40.91 -22.02 6.92
C GLU A 771 -41.13 -21.45 8.35
N LEU A 772 -40.36 -21.91 9.32
CA LEU A 772 -40.42 -21.40 10.69
C LEU A 772 -39.87 -19.97 10.81
N ILE A 773 -38.71 -19.71 10.21
CA ILE A 773 -37.97 -18.46 10.34
C ILE A 773 -38.49 -17.40 9.35
N SER A 774 -38.96 -17.72 8.24
CA SER A 774 -39.27 -17.05 6.97
C SER A 774 -38.11 -17.05 5.96
N PRO A 775 -38.38 -17.18 4.66
CA PRO A 775 -37.33 -17.24 3.63
C PRO A 775 -36.40 -16.04 3.62
N ALA A 776 -36.91 -14.83 3.83
CA ALA A 776 -36.10 -13.62 3.80
C ALA A 776 -35.04 -13.59 4.93
N ILE A 777 -35.46 -13.92 6.16
CA ILE A 777 -34.55 -13.95 7.32
C ILE A 777 -33.56 -15.12 7.19
N MET A 778 -34.00 -16.25 6.61
CA MET A 778 -33.10 -17.38 6.36
C MET A 778 -32.01 -17.02 5.35
N ARG A 779 -32.32 -16.33 4.24
CA ARG A 779 -31.31 -15.84 3.29
C ARG A 779 -30.30 -14.89 3.93
N ASP A 780 -30.77 -14.02 4.83
CA ASP A 780 -29.87 -13.15 5.58
C ASP A 780 -28.96 -13.92 6.55
N ALA A 781 -29.49 -14.92 7.25
CA ALA A 781 -28.72 -15.78 8.13
C ALA A 781 -27.67 -16.61 7.38
N GLU A 782 -28.06 -17.23 6.25
CA GLU A 782 -27.12 -17.95 5.38
C GLU A 782 -25.96 -17.07 4.94
N ARG A 783 -26.26 -15.89 4.42
CA ARG A 783 -25.24 -14.92 4.01
C ARG A 783 -24.30 -14.56 5.14
N MET A 784 -24.83 -14.24 6.31
CA MET A 784 -24.04 -13.82 7.46
C MET A 784 -23.17 -14.93 8.02
N ILE A 785 -23.71 -16.15 8.13
CA ILE A 785 -22.96 -17.32 8.60
C ILE A 785 -21.83 -17.65 7.61
N MET A 786 -22.15 -17.77 6.31
CA MET A 786 -21.14 -18.09 5.31
C MET A 786 -20.04 -17.03 5.23
N LEU A 787 -20.39 -15.73 5.26
CA LEU A 787 -19.38 -14.65 5.28
C LEU A 787 -18.49 -14.74 6.52
N ASN A 788 -19.06 -15.00 7.69
CA ASN A 788 -18.28 -15.11 8.92
C ASN A 788 -17.32 -16.32 8.91
N VAL A 789 -17.79 -17.47 8.43
CA VAL A 789 -16.94 -18.66 8.27
C VAL A 789 -15.83 -18.41 7.27
N ILE A 790 -16.14 -17.85 6.09
CA ILE A 790 -15.14 -17.51 5.08
C ILE A 790 -14.08 -16.59 5.66
N ASP A 791 -14.47 -15.53 6.38
CA ASP A 791 -13.53 -14.56 6.92
C ASP A 791 -12.60 -15.18 7.97
N ASN A 792 -13.12 -16.05 8.83
CA ASN A 792 -12.31 -16.72 9.86
C ASN A 792 -11.34 -17.73 9.22
N GLN A 793 -11.82 -18.60 8.34
CA GLN A 793 -10.98 -19.58 7.66
C GLN A 793 -9.93 -18.91 6.75
N TRP A 794 -10.27 -17.77 6.13
CA TRP A 794 -9.33 -17.00 5.34
C TRP A 794 -8.21 -16.38 6.18
N LYS A 795 -8.52 -15.85 7.38
CA LYS A 795 -7.51 -15.35 8.33
C LYS A 795 -6.52 -16.44 8.72
N ASP A 796 -7.03 -17.63 9.08
CA ASP A 796 -6.21 -18.75 9.49
C ASP A 796 -5.36 -19.29 8.32
N HIS A 797 -5.92 -19.24 7.12
CA HIS A 797 -5.19 -19.60 5.90
C HIS A 797 -4.06 -18.62 5.59
N LEU A 798 -4.28 -17.32 5.74
CA LEU A 798 -3.22 -16.31 5.58
C LEU A 798 -2.04 -16.59 6.53
N LEU A 799 -2.31 -16.90 7.79
CA LEU A 799 -1.29 -17.25 8.76
C LEU A 799 -0.55 -18.54 8.37
N SER A 800 -1.28 -19.58 7.94
CA SER A 800 -0.69 -20.83 7.46
C SER A 800 0.20 -20.63 6.24
N MET A 801 -0.20 -19.73 5.34
CA MET A 801 0.58 -19.39 4.14
C MET A 801 1.84 -18.59 4.47
N ASP A 802 1.80 -17.71 5.47
CA ASP A 802 2.97 -16.98 5.94
C ASP A 802 3.99 -17.98 6.56
N HIS A 803 3.55 -18.92 7.40
CA HIS A 803 4.42 -19.98 7.92
C HIS A 803 5.00 -20.89 6.82
N LEU A 804 4.18 -21.25 5.82
CA LEU A 804 4.66 -22.04 4.68
C LEU A 804 5.76 -21.29 3.93
N LYS A 805 5.58 -20.00 3.69
CA LYS A 805 6.55 -19.15 2.97
C LYS A 805 7.88 -19.04 3.70
N GLU A 806 7.87 -18.94 5.03
CA GLU A 806 9.09 -18.91 5.85
C GLU A 806 9.87 -20.22 5.78
N GLY A 807 9.16 -21.36 5.86
CA GLY A 807 9.78 -22.68 5.86
C GLY A 807 10.19 -23.21 4.49
N ILE A 808 9.57 -22.74 3.40
CA ILE A 808 9.72 -23.35 2.07
C ILE A 808 11.14 -23.28 1.51
N GLY A 809 11.93 -22.27 1.89
CA GLY A 809 13.32 -22.10 1.47
C GLY A 809 14.20 -23.30 1.84
N LEU A 810 13.88 -24.00 2.94
CA LEU A 810 14.60 -25.20 3.38
C LEU A 810 14.46 -26.39 2.44
N ARG A 811 13.40 -26.43 1.60
CA ARG A 811 13.22 -27.47 0.55
C ARG A 811 14.33 -27.44 -0.49
N GLY A 812 14.99 -26.28 -0.66
CA GLY A 812 16.15 -26.12 -1.54
C GLY A 812 17.34 -27.01 -1.17
N TYR A 813 17.55 -27.31 0.11
CA TYR A 813 18.58 -28.27 0.56
C TYR A 813 18.29 -29.69 0.07
N GLY A 814 17.01 -30.05 -0.13
CA GLY A 814 16.58 -31.32 -0.74
C GLY A 814 16.60 -31.33 -2.27
N GLN A 815 17.25 -30.37 -2.93
CA GLN A 815 17.34 -30.21 -4.41
C GLN A 815 15.95 -30.00 -5.07
N LYS A 816 14.94 -29.58 -4.33
CA LYS A 816 13.62 -29.22 -4.86
C LYS A 816 13.56 -27.71 -5.11
N ASP A 817 12.85 -27.31 -6.16
CA ASP A 817 12.57 -25.90 -6.41
C ASP A 817 11.56 -25.38 -5.37
N PRO A 818 11.95 -24.43 -4.50
CA PRO A 818 11.07 -23.94 -3.44
C PRO A 818 9.76 -23.33 -3.97
N LEU A 819 9.77 -22.69 -5.13
CA LEU A 819 8.57 -22.09 -5.71
C LEU A 819 7.58 -23.14 -6.20
N ILE A 820 8.08 -24.26 -6.76
CA ILE A 820 7.22 -25.35 -7.20
C ILE A 820 6.59 -26.05 -5.99
N GLU A 821 7.37 -26.32 -4.96
CA GLU A 821 6.86 -26.95 -3.73
C GLU A 821 5.87 -26.00 -3.02
N TYR A 822 6.16 -24.70 -2.96
CA TYR A 822 5.21 -23.70 -2.44
C TYR A 822 3.87 -23.74 -3.18
N LYS A 823 3.87 -23.79 -4.50
CA LYS A 823 2.63 -23.90 -5.30
C LYS A 823 1.83 -25.16 -5.00
N LYS A 824 2.52 -26.30 -4.79
CA LYS A 824 1.85 -27.56 -4.46
C LYS A 824 1.28 -27.56 -3.05
N GLU A 825 2.10 -27.22 -2.05
CA GLU A 825 1.70 -27.22 -0.65
C GLU A 825 0.59 -26.16 -0.41
N SER A 826 0.71 -24.98 -1.01
CA SER A 826 -0.32 -23.94 -0.92
C SER A 826 -1.66 -24.33 -1.56
N PHE A 827 -1.62 -25.13 -2.63
CA PHE A 827 -2.86 -25.63 -3.25
C PHE A 827 -3.59 -26.62 -2.33
N VAL A 828 -2.86 -27.50 -1.66
CA VAL A 828 -3.45 -28.44 -0.69
C VAL A 828 -4.05 -27.67 0.49
N LEU A 829 -3.30 -26.73 1.08
CA LEU A 829 -3.80 -25.91 2.18
C LEU A 829 -5.05 -25.10 1.79
N PHE A 830 -5.10 -24.62 0.56
CA PHE A 830 -6.26 -23.88 0.06
C PHE A 830 -7.47 -24.79 -0.14
N GLN A 831 -7.27 -26.00 -0.66
CA GLN A 831 -8.33 -26.97 -0.81
C GLN A 831 -8.91 -27.37 0.55
N ASP A 832 -8.04 -27.69 1.51
CA ASP A 832 -8.44 -28.02 2.89
C ASP A 832 -9.21 -26.87 3.55
N MET A 833 -8.83 -25.64 3.27
CA MET A 833 -9.57 -24.45 3.75
C MET A 833 -10.96 -24.37 3.10
N MET A 834 -11.08 -24.60 1.80
CA MET A 834 -12.37 -24.55 1.11
C MET A 834 -13.32 -25.63 1.62
N ASP A 835 -12.79 -26.85 1.82
CA ASP A 835 -13.55 -27.96 2.38
C ASP A 835 -14.05 -27.63 3.79
N ARG A 836 -13.19 -27.01 4.65
CA ARG A 836 -13.63 -26.55 5.98
C ARG A 836 -14.68 -25.45 5.93
N ILE A 837 -14.59 -24.51 4.95
CA ILE A 837 -15.62 -23.47 4.77
C ILE A 837 -16.97 -24.10 4.46
N GLU A 838 -17.01 -25.11 3.60
CA GLU A 838 -18.22 -25.82 3.24
C GLU A 838 -18.78 -26.59 4.43
N ASP A 839 -17.96 -27.40 5.10
CA ASP A 839 -18.36 -28.20 6.26
C ASP A 839 -18.88 -27.33 7.43
N GLU A 840 -18.13 -26.29 7.81
CA GLU A 840 -18.53 -25.42 8.91
C GLU A 840 -19.77 -24.59 8.58
N SER A 841 -19.87 -24.07 7.36
CA SER A 841 -21.04 -23.29 6.93
C SER A 841 -22.31 -24.12 7.04
N ILE A 842 -22.29 -25.35 6.52
CA ILE A 842 -23.43 -26.26 6.58
C ILE A 842 -23.74 -26.65 8.02
N ARG A 843 -22.73 -26.99 8.82
CA ARG A 843 -22.93 -27.30 10.24
C ARG A 843 -23.62 -26.17 10.98
N TYR A 844 -23.14 -24.94 10.88
CA TYR A 844 -23.79 -23.80 11.54
C TYR A 844 -25.19 -23.54 11.04
N LEU A 845 -25.49 -23.72 9.77
CA LEU A 845 -26.83 -23.57 9.21
C LEU A 845 -27.80 -24.65 9.75
N PHE A 846 -27.35 -25.89 9.87
CA PHE A 846 -28.17 -26.97 10.39
C PHE A 846 -28.34 -26.94 11.90
N PHE A 847 -27.35 -26.47 12.65
CA PHE A 847 -27.42 -26.31 14.12
C PHE A 847 -27.94 -24.93 14.57
N LEU A 848 -28.31 -24.05 13.64
CA LEU A 848 -28.95 -22.79 14.01
C LEU A 848 -30.22 -23.07 14.83
N GLN A 849 -30.12 -22.93 16.17
CA GLN A 849 -31.23 -23.15 17.09
C GLN A 849 -32.15 -21.94 17.10
N VAL A 850 -33.39 -22.20 16.94
CA VAL A 850 -34.45 -21.24 17.06
C VAL A 850 -34.99 -21.38 18.50
N THR A 851 -34.51 -20.57 19.43
CA THR A 851 -35.01 -20.57 20.79
C THR A 851 -36.40 -19.94 20.80
N THR A 852 -37.40 -20.78 20.96
CA THR A 852 -38.71 -20.34 21.47
C THR A 852 -38.52 -20.07 22.94
N GLY A 853 -38.73 -18.80 23.40
CA GLY A 853 -38.52 -18.41 24.79
C GLY A 853 -39.30 -19.31 25.80
N PRO A 854 -38.81 -19.43 27.07
CA PRO A 854 -39.48 -20.24 28.06
C PRO A 854 -40.88 -19.68 28.35
N GLU A 855 -41.88 -20.54 28.38
CA GLU A 855 -43.21 -20.24 28.87
C GLU A 855 -43.12 -19.58 30.26
N PHE A 856 -43.40 -18.30 30.34
CA PHE A 856 -43.71 -17.65 31.62
C PHE A 856 -45.03 -18.16 32.10
N GLY A 857 -45.00 -19.20 32.94
CA GLY A 857 -46.17 -19.61 33.66
C GLY A 857 -46.76 -18.44 34.46
N GLU A 858 -48.04 -18.14 34.21
CA GLU A 858 -48.86 -17.24 35.01
C GLU A 858 -48.95 -17.81 36.42
N GLY A 859 -48.09 -17.38 37.33
CA GLY A 859 -48.15 -17.59 38.76
C GLY A 859 -48.41 -16.24 39.43
N GLY A 860 -49.68 -15.98 39.77
CA GLY A 860 -50.05 -14.81 40.54
C GLY A 860 -49.46 -14.84 41.94
N GLY A 861 -49.04 -13.65 42.40
CA GLY A 861 -48.65 -13.43 43.79
C GLY A 861 -48.05 -12.06 44.03
N ASP A 862 -48.85 -11.21 44.70
CA ASP A 862 -48.49 -9.89 45.24
C ASP A 862 -47.19 -9.88 46.04
N GLY A 863 -46.44 -8.78 45.97
CA GLY A 863 -45.52 -8.39 47.03
C GLY A 863 -44.22 -7.72 46.66
N ASP A 864 -44.26 -6.40 46.85
CA ASP A 864 -43.19 -5.55 47.38
C ASP A 864 -41.90 -5.33 46.59
N GLY A 865 -41.74 -4.12 46.15
CA GLY A 865 -40.61 -3.59 45.37
C GLY A 865 -39.28 -3.52 46.12
N ARG A 866 -38.27 -4.19 45.58
CA ARG A 866 -36.85 -3.79 45.63
C ARG A 866 -36.09 -4.55 44.54
N PRO A 867 -35.27 -3.83 43.71
CA PRO A 867 -34.45 -4.54 42.71
C PRO A 867 -33.27 -5.24 43.37
N PRO A 868 -32.95 -6.49 43.02
CA PRO A 868 -31.71 -7.12 43.45
C PRO A 868 -30.53 -6.58 42.68
N VAL A 869 -29.54 -6.09 43.40
CA VAL A 869 -28.17 -5.83 42.95
C VAL A 869 -27.44 -7.17 42.88
N GLY A 870 -27.06 -7.59 41.69
CA GLY A 870 -26.23 -8.75 41.46
C GLY A 870 -25.92 -8.98 39.99
N GLY A 871 -24.88 -8.31 39.52
CA GLY A 871 -24.42 -8.43 38.15
C GLY A 871 -23.79 -9.78 37.89
N GLY A 872 -24.47 -10.65 37.17
CA GLY A 872 -23.91 -11.76 36.47
C GLY A 872 -23.91 -11.49 34.99
N ARG A 873 -22.74 -11.29 34.39
CA ARG A 873 -22.61 -11.21 32.94
C ARG A 873 -23.08 -12.55 32.36
N PRO A 874 -23.88 -12.57 31.30
CA PRO A 874 -24.13 -13.80 30.56
C PRO A 874 -22.81 -14.26 29.96
N ARG A 875 -22.40 -15.49 30.30
CA ARG A 875 -21.28 -16.18 29.61
C ARG A 875 -21.73 -16.48 28.19
N PRO A 876 -20.85 -16.24 27.17
CA PRO A 876 -21.12 -16.77 25.86
C PRO A 876 -21.14 -18.30 25.94
N VAL A 877 -22.19 -18.91 25.43
CA VAL A 877 -22.24 -20.35 25.21
C VAL A 877 -21.26 -20.68 24.09
N LEU A 878 -20.15 -21.28 24.46
CA LEU A 878 -19.18 -21.85 23.50
C LEU A 878 -19.80 -23.11 22.86
N PRO A 879 -19.43 -23.46 21.64
CA PRO A 879 -19.93 -24.66 20.99
C PRO A 879 -19.51 -25.91 21.78
N PHE A 880 -20.41 -26.86 21.82
CA PHE A 880 -20.39 -28.17 22.37
C PHE A 880 -19.01 -28.86 22.37
N ASN A 881 -18.57 -29.33 23.53
CA ASN A 881 -17.40 -30.18 23.71
C ASN A 881 -17.87 -31.65 23.72
N PRO A 882 -17.38 -32.51 22.82
CA PRO A 882 -17.92 -33.87 22.69
C PRO A 882 -17.50 -34.87 23.79
N GLU A 883 -16.91 -34.41 24.91
CA GLU A 883 -16.41 -35.30 25.96
C GLU A 883 -17.27 -35.37 27.27
N GLU A 884 -18.48 -34.78 27.26
CA GLU A 884 -19.42 -34.99 28.40
C GLU A 884 -20.57 -35.87 27.95
N GLU A 885 -20.49 -37.14 28.31
CA GLU A 885 -21.58 -38.11 28.22
C GLU A 885 -22.58 -37.82 29.37
N ASP A 886 -23.68 -37.14 29.05
CA ASP A 886 -24.86 -37.13 29.90
C ASP A 886 -25.85 -38.15 29.39
N GLU A 887 -26.21 -39.10 30.29
CA GLU A 887 -27.27 -40.07 30.10
C GLU A 887 -28.59 -39.36 29.86
N TYR A 888 -29.16 -39.53 28.67
CA TYR A 888 -30.53 -39.11 28.36
C TYR A 888 -31.47 -40.31 28.48
N ASP A 889 -32.44 -40.17 29.35
CA ASP A 889 -33.59 -41.09 29.47
C ASP A 889 -34.38 -41.10 28.15
N GLU A 890 -34.67 -42.30 27.64
CA GLU A 890 -35.51 -42.54 26.47
C GLU A 890 -36.99 -42.27 26.88
N GLU A 891 -37.55 -41.14 26.51
CA GLU A 891 -39.00 -40.96 26.42
C GLU A 891 -39.43 -41.03 24.93
N ASP A 892 -40.37 -41.96 24.69
CA ASP A 892 -41.03 -42.19 23.42
C ASP A 892 -41.82 -40.93 23.00
N ASP A 893 -41.33 -40.20 21.99
CA ASP A 893 -42.11 -39.12 21.35
C ASP A 893 -42.90 -39.67 20.12
N ASP A 894 -44.19 -39.80 20.31
CA ASP A 894 -45.15 -39.98 19.23
C ASP A 894 -45.19 -38.72 18.35
N ASP A 895 -44.82 -38.84 17.08
CA ASP A 895 -44.86 -37.79 16.03
C ASP A 895 -46.33 -37.36 15.73
N GLU A 896 -46.89 -36.44 16.49
CA GLU A 896 -48.00 -35.57 16.03
C GLU A 896 -47.43 -34.22 15.54
N ALA A 897 -47.60 -33.90 14.28
CA ALA A 897 -47.22 -32.60 13.68
C ALA A 897 -47.96 -31.46 14.39
N VAL A 898 -47.33 -30.85 15.39
CA VAL A 898 -47.84 -29.71 16.12
C VAL A 898 -47.68 -28.46 15.25
N ALA A 899 -48.78 -27.86 14.83
CA ALA A 899 -48.80 -26.62 14.07
C ALA A 899 -48.15 -25.49 14.93
N VAL A 900 -46.98 -25.05 14.51
CA VAL A 900 -46.18 -24.00 15.15
C VAL A 900 -47.00 -22.71 15.27
N SER A 901 -47.17 -22.16 16.49
CA SER A 901 -47.93 -20.97 16.76
C SER A 901 -47.30 -19.69 16.14
N ALA A 902 -48.13 -18.66 15.91
CA ALA A 902 -47.64 -17.38 15.37
C ALA A 902 -46.61 -16.72 16.30
N ASP A 903 -46.75 -16.91 17.62
CA ASP A 903 -45.80 -16.37 18.62
C ASP A 903 -44.44 -17.12 18.56
N GLN A 904 -44.45 -18.44 18.43
CA GLN A 904 -43.24 -19.22 18.27
C GLN A 904 -42.47 -18.84 16.99
N ARG A 905 -43.18 -18.58 15.90
CA ARG A 905 -42.53 -18.06 14.65
C ARG A 905 -41.90 -16.68 14.84
N ARG A 906 -42.57 -15.79 15.61
CA ARG A 906 -42.06 -14.46 15.90
C ARG A 906 -40.82 -14.50 16.80
N ASP A 907 -40.80 -15.33 17.82
CA ASP A 907 -39.67 -15.49 18.70
C ASP A 907 -38.47 -16.11 17.98
N ALA A 908 -38.75 -17.08 17.09
CA ALA A 908 -37.79 -17.65 16.18
C ALA A 908 -37.10 -16.61 15.28
N GLN A 909 -37.89 -15.76 14.65
CA GLN A 909 -37.42 -14.67 13.80
C GLN A 909 -36.57 -13.65 14.59
N LEU A 910 -36.98 -13.28 15.80
CA LEU A 910 -36.26 -12.37 16.67
C LEU A 910 -34.91 -12.97 17.11
N SER A 911 -34.87 -14.24 17.45
CA SER A 911 -33.64 -14.94 17.87
C SER A 911 -32.58 -14.94 16.74
N VAL A 912 -32.99 -15.25 15.52
CA VAL A 912 -32.08 -15.25 14.36
C VAL A 912 -31.63 -13.81 14.01
N GLN A 913 -32.52 -12.83 14.10
CA GLN A 913 -32.17 -11.42 13.88
C GLN A 913 -31.18 -10.90 14.94
N ASP A 914 -31.33 -11.30 16.20
CA ASP A 914 -30.38 -10.93 17.25
C ASP A 914 -29.02 -11.63 17.07
N PHE A 915 -28.99 -12.87 16.63
CA PHE A 915 -27.76 -13.56 16.28
C PHE A 915 -27.01 -12.85 15.13
N THR A 916 -27.68 -12.52 14.04
CA THR A 916 -27.09 -11.80 12.93
C THR A 916 -26.61 -10.41 13.35
N ARG A 917 -27.37 -9.68 14.18
CA ARG A 917 -27.00 -8.39 14.74
C ARG A 917 -25.76 -8.48 15.64
N ASN A 918 -25.61 -9.54 16.40
CA ASN A 918 -24.44 -9.76 17.26
C ASN A 918 -23.18 -10.03 16.43
N ILE A 919 -23.28 -10.78 15.32
CA ILE A 919 -22.17 -10.96 14.39
C ILE A 919 -21.74 -9.61 13.82
N HIS A 920 -22.68 -8.77 13.38
CA HIS A 920 -22.37 -7.43 12.90
C HIS A 920 -21.63 -6.59 13.95
N ARG A 921 -22.18 -6.51 15.18
CA ARG A 921 -21.55 -5.73 16.27
C ARG A 921 -20.14 -6.22 16.62
N LYS A 922 -19.90 -7.53 16.58
CA LYS A 922 -18.57 -8.09 16.80
C LYS A 922 -17.60 -7.63 15.71
N LYS A 923 -18.06 -7.67 14.47
CA LYS A 923 -17.24 -7.28 13.32
C LYS A 923 -16.97 -5.78 13.27
N ASP A 924 -17.96 -4.94 13.56
CA ASP A 924 -17.75 -3.48 13.67
C ASP A 924 -16.70 -3.14 14.72
N LYS A 925 -16.67 -3.89 15.83
CA LYS A 925 -15.64 -3.73 16.85
C LYS A 925 -14.27 -4.16 16.37
N GLU A 926 -14.17 -5.30 15.69
CA GLU A 926 -12.92 -5.75 15.05
C GLU A 926 -12.41 -4.73 14.03
N MET A 927 -13.29 -4.19 13.18
CA MET A 927 -12.94 -3.16 12.19
C MET A 927 -12.41 -1.87 12.83
N ALA A 928 -12.89 -1.49 14.01
CA ALA A 928 -12.41 -0.31 14.73
C ALA A 928 -10.99 -0.47 15.33
N GLU A 929 -10.53 -1.71 15.52
CA GLU A 929 -9.22 -2.05 16.08
C GLU A 929 -8.15 -2.36 15.00
N LEU A 930 -8.44 -2.15 13.70
CA LEU A 930 -7.54 -2.49 12.60
C LEU A 930 -6.28 -1.62 12.56
N ASN A 931 -5.16 -2.24 12.21
CA ASN A 931 -3.90 -1.58 11.90
C ASN A 931 -3.55 -1.75 10.42
N PHE A 932 -3.08 -0.68 9.79
CA PHE A 932 -2.77 -0.64 8.37
C PHE A 932 -1.26 -0.59 8.18
N VAL A 933 -0.71 -1.52 7.37
CA VAL A 933 0.72 -1.65 7.11
C VAL A 933 0.96 -1.66 5.61
N GLY A 934 1.82 -0.78 5.12
CA GLY A 934 2.20 -0.73 3.70
C GLY A 934 2.06 0.68 3.10
N GLY A 935 2.82 1.02 2.06
CA GLY A 935 2.79 2.31 1.37
C GLY A 935 3.37 3.50 2.19
N ALA A 936 3.65 4.67 1.59
CA ALA A 936 4.05 5.88 2.30
C ALA A 936 2.82 6.50 3.00
N ALA A 937 2.48 6.03 4.21
CA ALA A 937 1.31 6.51 4.92
C ALA A 937 1.49 7.95 5.40
N ALA A 938 0.48 8.78 5.14
CA ALA A 938 0.32 10.06 5.81
C ALA A 938 0.17 9.84 7.34
N SER A 939 0.65 10.80 8.10
CA SER A 939 0.62 10.81 9.56
C SER A 939 -0.80 10.64 10.09
N ALA A 940 -1.15 9.47 10.58
CA ALA A 940 -2.28 9.33 11.46
C ALA A 940 -1.95 10.05 12.77
N GLN A 941 -2.26 11.33 12.87
CA GLN A 941 -2.53 11.88 14.19
C GLN A 941 -3.75 11.12 14.72
N LYS A 942 -3.50 10.16 15.64
CA LYS A 942 -4.60 9.70 16.50
C LYS A 942 -5.16 10.98 17.11
N LYS A 943 -6.35 11.41 16.66
CA LYS A 943 -7.19 12.25 17.48
C LYS A 943 -7.24 11.53 18.81
N GLN A 944 -6.59 12.08 19.84
CA GLN A 944 -6.77 11.59 21.19
C GLN A 944 -8.28 11.51 21.33
N ALA A 945 -8.80 10.29 21.46
CA ALA A 945 -10.15 10.12 21.90
C ALA A 945 -10.22 10.95 23.17
N ILE A 946 -10.92 12.08 23.09
CA ILE A 946 -11.26 12.87 24.26
C ILE A 946 -12.09 11.89 25.06
N SER A 947 -11.42 11.16 25.95
CA SER A 947 -12.09 10.40 26.96
C SER A 947 -12.94 11.45 27.65
N ASN A 948 -14.26 11.36 27.48
CA ASN A 948 -15.22 12.04 28.29
C ASN A 948 -15.09 11.51 29.74
N LYS A 949 -13.92 11.70 30.36
CA LYS A 949 -13.84 11.68 31.81
C LYS A 949 -14.70 12.83 32.27
N LYS A 950 -15.92 12.50 32.72
CA LYS A 950 -16.74 13.46 33.41
C LYS A 950 -15.87 14.11 34.47
N ALA A 951 -15.62 15.43 34.35
CA ALA A 951 -14.79 16.15 35.27
C ALA A 951 -15.31 15.88 36.69
N GLY A 952 -14.43 15.47 37.58
CA GLY A 952 -14.79 15.23 38.98
C GLY A 952 -15.22 16.56 39.64
N ARG A 953 -16.06 16.50 40.65
CA ARG A 953 -16.59 17.69 41.34
C ARG A 953 -15.53 18.73 41.75
N ASN A 954 -14.31 18.30 42.00
CA ASN A 954 -13.17 19.15 42.42
C ASN A 954 -12.16 19.50 41.33
N ASP A 955 -12.30 18.95 40.13
CA ASP A 955 -11.38 19.22 39.02
C ASP A 955 -11.60 20.63 38.44
N PRO A 956 -10.61 21.21 37.75
CA PRO A 956 -10.78 22.45 36.99
C PRO A 956 -11.91 22.31 35.98
N CYS A 957 -12.74 23.33 35.85
CA CYS A 957 -13.87 23.27 34.94
C CYS A 957 -13.40 23.23 33.48
N PRO A 958 -13.90 22.31 32.66
CA PRO A 958 -13.52 22.19 31.22
C PRO A 958 -13.83 23.45 30.40
N CYS A 959 -14.67 24.37 30.90
CA CYS A 959 -14.98 25.62 30.21
C CYS A 959 -13.85 26.68 30.25
N GLY A 960 -12.68 26.36 30.84
CA GLY A 960 -11.54 27.27 30.91
C GLY A 960 -11.66 28.43 31.92
N SER A 961 -12.71 28.45 32.78
CA SER A 961 -12.94 29.52 33.75
C SER A 961 -11.98 29.57 34.94
N GLY A 962 -11.08 28.60 35.07
CA GLY A 962 -10.16 28.44 36.20
C GLY A 962 -10.83 28.03 37.53
N LYS A 963 -12.15 27.91 37.57
CA LYS A 963 -12.94 27.50 38.75
C LYS A 963 -13.12 25.99 38.79
N LYS A 964 -13.28 25.43 40.02
CA LYS A 964 -13.63 24.00 40.17
C LYS A 964 -14.97 23.68 39.53
N TYR A 965 -15.11 22.51 38.90
CA TYR A 965 -16.32 22.10 38.14
C TYR A 965 -17.63 22.31 38.94
N LYS A 966 -17.65 21.93 40.23
CA LYS A 966 -18.78 22.14 41.13
C LYS A 966 -19.14 23.63 41.46
N LYS A 967 -18.30 24.58 41.09
CA LYS A 967 -18.51 26.01 41.27
C LYS A 967 -18.63 26.76 39.94
N CYS A 968 -18.87 26.04 38.86
CA CYS A 968 -19.00 26.56 37.49
C CYS A 968 -20.08 25.76 36.73
N CYS A 969 -19.72 24.98 35.72
CA CYS A 969 -20.68 24.24 34.90
C CYS A 969 -21.33 23.02 35.59
N GLY A 970 -20.87 22.63 36.75
CA GLY A 970 -21.43 21.55 37.56
C GLY A 970 -22.12 22.03 38.86
N ALA A 971 -22.55 23.33 38.94
CA ALA A 971 -23.23 23.89 40.06
C ALA A 971 -24.72 23.56 40.01
#